data_5093281af8db49398fc629ff8afd9335
#
_entry.id   5093281af8db49398fc629ff8afd9335
#
_cell.length_a   1.000
_cell.length_b   1.000
_cell.length_c   1.000
_cell.angle_alpha   90.00
_cell.angle_beta   90.00
_cell.angle_gamma   90.00
#
_symmetry.space_group_name_H-M   'P 1'
#
loop_
_entity.id
_entity.type
_entity.pdbx_description
1 polymer ?
#
loop_
_entity_poly.entity_id
_entity_poly.type
_entity_poly.pdbx_seq_one_letter_code
_entity_poly.pdbx_strand_id
1 'polypeptide(L)'
;MNRMNIKRTAKIAGVSLIALLLLVIVSASLLLGTQAGSRWALTSVPGLQLENFQGRLGGQWSAERLVWQQGEDRVEVQAVDFAWTPACLLKMTLCIDRLHAGQVLLRFPPSGAPSDEGPVNLPALRLPLALQLDDVQLGSLQLDGAEQLRDLKLAAHWTAQGLQIDSAHLQRDALILDLNGLLKPEGDWPLAAKGQLQLPPQDGQPWTLALDIQGDVLKTLQLKADSSGYLPGVLSGELQPLAEHLPARLKLTAEHFKPSAALPDTLQLDQLLLTAEGNLDSGYLINGSASLPAEKDPVALALQGRVDANGASIAALDLAADDQQRLTINGTLNWQNGFSADANIDWLDFPWQRLYPVGSEPQVALHAFKGEVSYTDGNYLGNFNASLKGPAGAFTVVSPFSGNLQEIHLPQLEVVAGQGKASGHLDLQFADGIGWDTALDLSALDPSFWVAELPGTLAGPLRSKGQFRNEQLELNADLDLKGRLRGQPAVLQAKADGRDQQWTVSSLNIRLGDNRIQGTGSLQQRLNGQLDLDLPRLGQLWPRLQGQVKGRLDLAGTLQTPQGQLALQGSQLALQDNRLQSLALTARLDQAQRAALNVKGVGIQAGDTALGTLLVDGQGTLKAQQVKLDLQGPLLKLAIALDGGLDKGNWRGRLASGTVQSGGQNWRLQQPAKIERLADGRL
;
A
#
# COMPACT_ATOMS: atom_id res chain seq x y z
N MET A 1 -107.11 9.73 12.12
CA MET A 1 -106.51 8.60 11.39
C MET A 1 -105.14 9.02 10.91
N ASN A 2 -104.00 8.74 11.62
CA ASN A 2 -102.67 8.72 11.01
C ASN A 2 -101.54 8.47 12.01
N ARG A 3 -101.74 7.94 13.22
CA ARG A 3 -100.71 7.56 14.13
C ARG A 3 -100.30 6.07 14.11
N MET A 4 -101.03 5.28 13.37
CA MET A 4 -100.83 3.83 13.36
C MET A 4 -99.98 3.34 12.20
N ASN A 5 -99.76 4.15 11.13
CA ASN A 5 -98.93 3.80 9.95
C ASN A 5 -97.47 4.12 10.15
N ILE A 6 -97.12 5.16 10.98
CA ILE A 6 -95.68 5.55 11.19
C ILE A 6 -94.90 4.50 12.02
N LYS A 7 -95.63 3.84 12.97
CA LYS A 7 -94.98 2.76 13.77
C LYS A 7 -94.80 1.46 12.99
N ARG A 8 -95.60 1.20 11.97
CA ARG A 8 -95.42 0.02 11.10
C ARG A 8 -94.36 0.24 10.05
N THR A 9 -94.28 1.41 9.43
CA THR A 9 -93.20 1.78 8.50
C THR A 9 -91.87 1.88 9.20
N ALA A 10 -91.77 2.41 10.40
CA ALA A 10 -90.51 2.45 11.20
C ALA A 10 -90.07 1.03 11.61
N LYS A 11 -90.97 0.12 11.94
CA LYS A 11 -90.63 -1.27 12.22
C LYS A 11 -90.17 -2.02 10.96
N ILE A 12 -90.84 -1.81 9.81
CA ILE A 12 -90.39 -2.42 8.53
C ILE A 12 -89.04 -1.86 8.09
N ALA A 13 -88.85 -0.54 8.20
CA ALA A 13 -87.54 0.07 7.88
C ALA A 13 -86.42 -0.43 8.84
N GLY A 14 -86.69 -0.59 10.14
CA GLY A 14 -85.76 -1.17 11.11
C GLY A 14 -85.39 -2.62 10.82
N VAL A 15 -86.44 -3.45 10.51
CA VAL A 15 -86.24 -4.86 10.11
C VAL A 15 -85.47 -4.98 8.80
N SER A 16 -85.73 -4.11 7.80
CA SER A 16 -85.00 -4.07 6.53
C SER A 16 -83.55 -3.64 6.71
N LEU A 17 -83.33 -2.67 7.59
CA LEU A 17 -81.97 -2.24 7.90
C LEU A 17 -81.19 -3.34 8.63
N ILE A 18 -81.77 -4.05 9.58
CA ILE A 18 -81.22 -5.20 10.25
C ILE A 18 -80.95 -6.35 9.29
N ALA A 19 -81.90 -6.64 8.40
CA ALA A 19 -81.77 -7.67 7.37
C ALA A 19 -80.61 -7.32 6.37
N LEU A 20 -80.52 -6.04 5.95
CA LEU A 20 -79.41 -5.55 5.11
C LEU A 20 -78.05 -5.65 5.83
N LEU A 21 -78.08 -5.27 7.10
CA LEU A 21 -76.87 -5.35 7.91
C LEU A 21 -76.39 -6.81 8.14
N LEU A 22 -77.33 -7.72 8.38
CA LEU A 22 -77.09 -9.16 8.46
C LEU A 22 -76.58 -9.71 7.11
N LEU A 23 -77.20 -9.31 6.01
CA LEU A 23 -76.77 -9.72 4.67
C LEU A 23 -75.32 -9.22 4.37
N VAL A 24 -75.04 -7.99 4.73
CA VAL A 24 -73.62 -7.44 4.61
C VAL A 24 -72.70 -8.22 5.47
N ILE A 25 -73.02 -8.51 6.74
CA ILE A 25 -72.18 -9.30 7.64
C ILE A 25 -71.95 -10.71 7.14
N VAL A 26 -72.99 -11.38 6.65
CA VAL A 26 -72.96 -12.74 6.08
C VAL A 26 -72.10 -12.73 4.80
N SER A 27 -72.33 -11.76 3.91
CA SER A 27 -71.54 -11.63 2.68
C SER A 27 -70.03 -11.35 2.98
N ALA A 28 -69.75 -10.42 3.90
CA ALA A 28 -68.40 -10.14 4.35
C ALA A 28 -67.77 -11.37 5.01
N SER A 29 -68.53 -12.11 5.84
CA SER A 29 -68.08 -13.33 6.47
C SER A 29 -67.75 -14.45 5.47
N LEU A 30 -68.57 -14.58 4.41
CA LEU A 30 -68.31 -15.54 3.33
C LEU A 30 -67.06 -15.13 2.49
N LEU A 31 -66.92 -13.86 2.15
CA LEU A 31 -65.82 -13.34 1.35
C LEU A 31 -64.47 -13.41 2.12
N LEU A 32 -64.50 -13.00 3.37
CA LEU A 32 -63.28 -12.91 4.18
C LEU A 32 -62.99 -14.19 4.98
N GLY A 33 -64.03 -14.96 5.32
CA GLY A 33 -63.96 -16.14 6.17
C GLY A 33 -63.74 -17.47 5.45
N THR A 34 -63.82 -17.49 4.10
CA THR A 34 -63.61 -18.71 3.30
C THR A 34 -62.48 -18.52 2.27
N GLN A 35 -61.79 -19.60 1.93
CA GLN A 35 -60.75 -19.57 0.90
C GLN A 35 -61.32 -19.21 -0.49
N ALA A 36 -62.46 -19.76 -0.85
CA ALA A 36 -63.13 -19.50 -2.14
C ALA A 36 -63.56 -18.04 -2.27
N GLY A 37 -64.22 -17.48 -1.22
CA GLY A 37 -64.60 -16.08 -1.17
C GLY A 37 -63.41 -15.13 -1.22
N SER A 38 -62.36 -15.41 -0.44
CA SER A 38 -61.13 -14.64 -0.40
C SER A 38 -60.41 -14.64 -1.76
N ARG A 39 -60.32 -15.81 -2.40
CA ARG A 39 -59.74 -15.93 -3.75
C ARG A 39 -60.57 -15.15 -4.78
N TRP A 40 -61.87 -15.25 -4.74
CA TRP A 40 -62.75 -14.50 -5.62
C TRP A 40 -62.60 -12.97 -5.42
N ALA A 41 -62.54 -12.51 -4.17
CA ALA A 41 -62.34 -11.10 -3.85
C ALA A 41 -61.00 -10.56 -4.42
N LEU A 42 -59.94 -11.29 -4.26
CA LEU A 42 -58.62 -10.89 -4.77
C LEU A 42 -58.56 -10.94 -6.30
N THR A 43 -59.11 -11.98 -6.93
CA THR A 43 -59.12 -12.07 -8.41
C THR A 43 -60.07 -11.07 -9.06
N SER A 44 -60.96 -10.44 -8.30
CA SER A 44 -61.82 -9.35 -8.77
C SER A 44 -61.11 -7.99 -8.82
N VAL A 45 -59.91 -7.87 -8.27
CA VAL A 45 -59.10 -6.64 -8.36
C VAL A 45 -58.48 -6.56 -9.76
N PRO A 46 -58.71 -5.46 -10.52
CA PRO A 46 -58.17 -5.32 -11.87
C PRO A 46 -56.63 -5.37 -11.87
N GLY A 47 -56.07 -6.20 -12.74
CA GLY A 47 -54.65 -6.35 -12.90
C GLY A 47 -53.96 -7.28 -11.88
N LEU A 48 -54.67 -7.81 -10.89
CA LEU A 48 -54.10 -8.70 -9.88
C LEU A 48 -54.17 -10.16 -10.32
N GLN A 49 -53.05 -10.85 -10.29
CA GLN A 49 -52.90 -12.29 -10.54
C GLN A 49 -52.36 -12.98 -9.31
N LEU A 50 -52.86 -14.16 -8.99
CA LEU A 50 -52.52 -14.94 -7.81
C LEU A 50 -52.16 -16.37 -8.19
N GLU A 51 -51.03 -16.86 -7.68
CA GLU A 51 -50.62 -18.25 -7.83
C GLU A 51 -50.61 -18.95 -6.45
N ASN A 52 -51.20 -20.13 -6.38
CA ASN A 52 -51.23 -21.01 -5.20
C ASN A 52 -51.71 -20.33 -3.90
N PHE A 53 -52.80 -19.51 -4.02
CA PHE A 53 -53.42 -18.87 -2.86
C PHE A 53 -54.05 -19.90 -1.91
N GLN A 54 -53.72 -19.82 -0.62
CA GLN A 54 -54.24 -20.66 0.46
C GLN A 54 -54.65 -19.78 1.65
N GLY A 55 -55.64 -20.23 2.41
CA GLY A 55 -56.12 -19.51 3.59
C GLY A 55 -57.29 -18.58 3.34
N ARG A 56 -57.49 -17.54 4.19
CA ARG A 56 -58.64 -16.64 4.17
C ARG A 56 -58.21 -15.20 4.48
N LEU A 57 -58.76 -14.23 3.78
CA LEU A 57 -58.45 -12.81 3.97
C LEU A 57 -58.80 -12.29 5.38
N GLY A 58 -59.83 -12.85 6.02
CA GLY A 58 -60.19 -12.50 7.39
C GLY A 58 -59.35 -13.12 8.47
N GLY A 59 -58.11 -13.55 8.18
CA GLY A 59 -57.17 -14.13 9.15
C GLY A 59 -55.81 -14.37 8.54
N GLN A 60 -55.48 -15.65 8.33
CA GLN A 60 -54.17 -16.02 7.75
C GLN A 60 -54.37 -16.49 6.32
N TRP A 61 -53.43 -16.05 5.44
CA TRP A 61 -53.34 -16.52 4.06
C TRP A 61 -51.91 -16.48 3.54
N SER A 62 -51.65 -17.27 2.54
CA SER A 62 -50.37 -17.30 1.83
C SER A 62 -50.60 -17.42 0.32
N ALA A 63 -49.63 -16.95 -0.45
CA ALA A 63 -49.57 -17.10 -1.89
C ALA A 63 -48.13 -17.27 -2.33
N GLU A 64 -47.89 -18.15 -3.29
CA GLU A 64 -46.58 -18.34 -3.86
C GLU A 64 -46.12 -17.12 -4.64
N ARG A 65 -47.09 -16.52 -5.40
CA ARG A 65 -46.82 -15.34 -6.21
C ARG A 65 -48.05 -14.47 -6.34
N LEU A 66 -47.86 -13.18 -6.18
CA LEU A 66 -48.84 -12.13 -6.35
C LEU A 66 -48.28 -11.13 -7.36
N VAL A 67 -48.96 -10.89 -8.47
CA VAL A 67 -48.58 -9.93 -9.50
C VAL A 67 -49.70 -8.93 -9.68
N TRP A 68 -49.40 -7.67 -9.49
CA TRP A 68 -50.29 -6.58 -9.87
C TRP A 68 -49.67 -5.81 -11.04
N GLN A 69 -50.46 -5.63 -12.09
CA GLN A 69 -50.03 -4.92 -13.29
C GLN A 69 -51.11 -3.93 -13.73
N GLN A 70 -50.71 -2.68 -13.90
CA GLN A 70 -51.58 -1.63 -14.43
C GLN A 70 -50.78 -0.79 -15.43
N GLY A 71 -51.11 -0.94 -16.75
CA GLY A 71 -50.26 -0.36 -17.80
C GLY A 71 -48.86 -0.97 -17.83
N GLU A 72 -47.84 -0.13 -17.71
CA GLU A 72 -46.45 -0.55 -17.66
C GLU A 72 -45.96 -0.79 -16.23
N ASP A 73 -46.69 -0.31 -15.21
CA ASP A 73 -46.37 -0.51 -13.81
C ASP A 73 -46.60 -1.97 -13.41
N ARG A 74 -45.63 -2.58 -12.78
CA ARG A 74 -45.69 -3.96 -12.30
C ARG A 74 -45.13 -4.09 -10.90
N VAL A 75 -45.91 -4.66 -10.02
CA VAL A 75 -45.51 -5.08 -8.68
C VAL A 75 -45.65 -6.59 -8.60
N GLU A 76 -44.58 -7.28 -8.31
CA GLU A 76 -44.57 -8.73 -8.13
C GLU A 76 -44.03 -9.07 -6.75
N VAL A 77 -44.76 -9.87 -5.98
CA VAL A 77 -44.40 -10.32 -4.64
C VAL A 77 -44.39 -11.84 -4.63
N GLN A 78 -43.33 -12.43 -4.19
CA GLN A 78 -43.11 -13.87 -4.12
C GLN A 78 -43.08 -14.37 -2.68
N ALA A 79 -43.56 -15.57 -2.45
CA ALA A 79 -43.61 -16.24 -1.15
C ALA A 79 -44.27 -15.37 -0.07
N VAL A 80 -45.51 -14.94 -0.31
CA VAL A 80 -46.27 -14.11 0.63
C VAL A 80 -46.89 -14.97 1.72
N ASP A 81 -46.69 -14.58 2.98
CA ASP A 81 -47.40 -15.12 4.15
C ASP A 81 -47.91 -13.95 5.00
N PHE A 82 -49.20 -13.87 5.15
CA PHE A 82 -49.88 -12.79 5.83
C PHE A 82 -50.80 -13.33 6.90
N ALA A 83 -50.70 -12.76 8.09
CA ALA A 83 -51.63 -13.06 9.19
C ALA A 83 -52.00 -11.77 9.92
N TRP A 84 -53.27 -11.61 10.27
CA TRP A 84 -53.76 -10.51 11.07
C TRP A 84 -54.92 -10.95 11.98
N THR A 85 -55.08 -10.20 13.06
CA THR A 85 -56.13 -10.47 14.07
C THR A 85 -57.32 -9.52 13.90
N PRO A 86 -58.39 -9.91 13.23
CA PRO A 86 -59.59 -9.06 13.02
C PRO A 86 -60.21 -8.54 14.31
N ALA A 87 -60.13 -9.26 15.43
CA ALA A 87 -60.67 -8.85 16.71
C ALA A 87 -60.11 -7.53 17.23
N CYS A 88 -58.90 -7.15 16.81
CA CYS A 88 -58.31 -5.85 17.14
C CYS A 88 -59.10 -4.67 16.58
N LEU A 89 -59.88 -4.85 15.51
CA LEU A 89 -60.76 -3.80 14.96
C LEU A 89 -61.80 -3.32 15.95
N LEU A 90 -62.23 -4.19 16.89
CA LEU A 90 -63.13 -3.78 17.99
C LEU A 90 -62.48 -2.75 18.92
N LYS A 91 -61.17 -2.65 18.90
CA LYS A 91 -60.39 -1.66 19.65
C LYS A 91 -59.87 -0.52 18.75
N MET A 92 -60.41 -0.39 17.53
CA MET A 92 -59.97 0.58 16.51
C MET A 92 -58.48 0.41 16.16
N THR A 93 -57.95 -0.82 16.18
CA THR A 93 -56.57 -1.17 15.86
C THR A 93 -56.54 -2.22 14.73
N LEU A 94 -55.72 -2.04 13.74
CA LEU A 94 -55.37 -3.05 12.75
C LEU A 94 -54.11 -3.78 13.21
N CYS A 95 -54.27 -5.03 13.67
CA CYS A 95 -53.15 -5.87 14.13
C CYS A 95 -52.75 -6.80 13.00
N ILE A 96 -51.56 -6.56 12.43
CA ILE A 96 -50.89 -7.42 11.45
C ILE A 96 -49.82 -8.22 12.23
N ASP A 97 -50.18 -9.48 12.50
CA ASP A 97 -49.34 -10.37 13.30
C ASP A 97 -48.11 -10.84 12.49
N ARG A 98 -48.30 -10.98 11.16
CA ARG A 98 -47.24 -11.39 10.22
C ARG A 98 -47.48 -10.86 8.82
N LEU A 99 -46.39 -10.31 8.23
CA LEU A 99 -46.35 -9.92 6.82
C LEU A 99 -44.99 -10.30 6.28
N HIS A 100 -44.87 -11.50 5.72
CA HIS A 100 -43.65 -12.00 5.14
C HIS A 100 -43.73 -12.00 3.61
N ALA A 101 -42.68 -11.57 2.95
CA ALA A 101 -42.47 -11.68 1.53
C ALA A 101 -41.04 -12.13 1.23
N GLY A 102 -40.88 -13.15 0.42
CA GLY A 102 -39.53 -13.61 0.04
C GLY A 102 -38.83 -12.61 -0.88
N GLN A 103 -39.56 -12.10 -1.88
CA GLN A 103 -39.04 -11.13 -2.81
C GLN A 103 -40.11 -10.17 -3.28
N VAL A 104 -39.79 -8.89 -3.39
CA VAL A 104 -40.61 -7.86 -4.01
C VAL A 104 -39.88 -7.27 -5.21
N LEU A 105 -40.52 -7.37 -6.38
CA LEU A 105 -40.01 -6.83 -7.65
C LEU A 105 -40.90 -5.67 -8.06
N LEU A 106 -40.34 -4.49 -8.11
CA LEU A 106 -40.98 -3.27 -8.56
C LEU A 106 -40.43 -2.88 -9.94
N ARG A 107 -41.32 -2.64 -10.87
CA ARG A 107 -40.94 -2.10 -12.17
C ARG A 107 -41.88 -0.93 -12.51
N PHE A 108 -41.28 0.25 -12.62
CA PHE A 108 -41.93 1.49 -12.97
C PHE A 108 -41.22 2.09 -14.18
N PRO A 109 -41.87 2.30 -15.33
CA PRO A 109 -41.25 2.97 -16.46
C PRO A 109 -40.84 4.38 -16.05
N PRO A 110 -39.70 4.91 -16.58
CA PRO A 110 -39.29 6.25 -16.29
C PRO A 110 -40.44 7.22 -16.75
N SER A 111 -41.02 7.93 -15.81
CA SER A 111 -41.97 8.97 -16.11
C SER A 111 -41.24 10.06 -16.89
N GLY A 112 -41.58 10.26 -18.17
CA GLY A 112 -41.00 11.28 -19.03
C GLY A 112 -41.39 12.72 -18.67
N ALA A 113 -41.98 12.95 -17.53
CA ALA A 113 -42.17 14.29 -16.97
C ALA A 113 -40.92 14.68 -16.19
N PRO A 114 -40.33 15.86 -16.44
CA PRO A 114 -39.31 16.38 -15.53
C PRO A 114 -39.92 16.38 -14.12
N SER A 115 -39.23 15.76 -13.18
CA SER A 115 -39.57 15.87 -11.76
C SER A 115 -39.60 17.36 -11.44
N ASP A 116 -40.75 17.87 -10.99
CA ASP A 116 -40.81 19.21 -10.39
C ASP A 116 -39.80 19.22 -9.24
N GLU A 117 -38.68 19.88 -9.44
CA GLU A 117 -37.59 20.02 -8.48
C GLU A 117 -37.99 20.99 -7.34
N GLY A 118 -39.18 20.82 -6.81
CA GLY A 118 -39.65 21.58 -5.66
C GLY A 118 -39.37 20.87 -4.35
N PRO A 119 -39.35 21.57 -3.21
CA PRO A 119 -39.15 20.96 -1.91
C PRO A 119 -40.20 19.87 -1.66
N VAL A 120 -39.73 18.69 -1.23
CA VAL A 120 -40.62 17.56 -0.93
C VAL A 120 -41.59 17.95 0.20
N ASN A 121 -42.88 18.05 -0.13
CA ASN A 121 -43.90 18.37 0.85
C ASN A 121 -44.60 17.07 1.28
N LEU A 122 -44.34 16.62 2.50
CA LEU A 122 -44.96 15.45 3.07
C LEU A 122 -46.32 15.84 3.73
N PRO A 123 -47.45 15.28 3.30
CA PRO A 123 -48.71 15.54 3.93
C PRO A 123 -48.79 14.95 5.34
N ALA A 124 -49.58 15.57 6.22
CA ALA A 124 -49.85 14.97 7.52
C ALA A 124 -50.54 13.62 7.34
N LEU A 125 -49.94 12.57 7.85
CA LEU A 125 -50.51 11.21 7.77
C LEU A 125 -51.27 10.92 9.06
N ARG A 126 -52.62 10.81 8.96
CA ARG A 126 -53.49 10.40 10.05
C ARG A 126 -54.21 9.14 9.66
N LEU A 127 -53.87 8.07 10.34
CA LEU A 127 -54.62 6.83 10.16
C LEU A 127 -55.93 6.86 10.97
N PRO A 128 -57.05 6.42 10.39
CA PRO A 128 -58.31 6.35 11.09
C PRO A 128 -58.36 5.27 12.17
N LEU A 129 -57.40 4.37 12.15
CA LEU A 129 -57.22 3.26 13.09
C LEU A 129 -55.76 3.24 13.55
N ALA A 130 -55.51 2.80 14.77
CA ALA A 130 -54.18 2.43 15.19
C ALA A 130 -53.68 1.23 14.34
N LEU A 131 -52.38 1.15 14.09
CA LEU A 131 -51.77 0.04 13.36
C LEU A 131 -50.71 -0.64 14.26
N GLN A 132 -50.73 -1.95 14.28
CA GLN A 132 -49.75 -2.77 14.94
C GLN A 132 -49.17 -3.75 13.92
N LEU A 133 -47.83 -3.73 13.75
CA LEU A 133 -47.05 -4.59 12.90
C LEU A 133 -46.10 -5.38 13.78
N ASP A 134 -46.40 -6.65 14.05
CA ASP A 134 -45.59 -7.44 15.00
C ASP A 134 -44.38 -8.09 14.31
N ASP A 135 -44.55 -8.60 13.10
CA ASP A 135 -43.49 -9.30 12.37
C ASP A 135 -43.67 -9.07 10.86
N VAL A 136 -42.92 -8.07 10.36
CA VAL A 136 -42.79 -7.79 8.92
C VAL A 136 -41.43 -8.23 8.45
N GLN A 137 -41.38 -9.13 7.47
CA GLN A 137 -40.13 -9.62 6.89
C GLN A 137 -40.18 -9.54 5.36
N LEU A 138 -39.09 -9.01 4.78
CA LEU A 138 -38.88 -8.95 3.35
C LEU A 138 -37.46 -9.46 3.01
N GLY A 139 -37.41 -10.57 2.28
CA GLY A 139 -36.14 -11.18 1.91
C GLY A 139 -35.31 -10.31 0.94
N SER A 140 -35.93 -9.77 -0.11
CA SER A 140 -35.30 -8.79 -1.01
C SER A 140 -36.27 -7.85 -1.68
N LEU A 141 -35.85 -6.62 -1.94
CA LEU A 141 -36.54 -5.61 -2.74
C LEU A 141 -35.70 -5.25 -3.95
N GLN A 142 -36.27 -5.39 -5.13
CA GLN A 142 -35.65 -4.98 -6.38
C GLN A 142 -36.51 -3.90 -7.06
N LEU A 143 -35.87 -2.85 -7.54
CA LEU A 143 -36.45 -1.79 -8.35
C LEU A 143 -35.78 -1.79 -9.72
N ASP A 144 -36.56 -1.99 -10.77
CA ASP A 144 -36.11 -2.05 -12.17
C ASP A 144 -34.94 -3.03 -12.41
N GLY A 145 -34.93 -4.14 -11.65
CA GLY A 145 -33.90 -5.19 -11.72
C GLY A 145 -32.68 -4.97 -10.84
N ALA A 146 -32.57 -3.81 -10.19
CA ALA A 146 -31.50 -3.53 -9.22
C ALA A 146 -31.97 -3.83 -7.80
N GLU A 147 -31.20 -4.60 -7.04
CA GLU A 147 -31.48 -4.88 -5.63
C GLU A 147 -31.26 -3.61 -4.80
N GLN A 148 -32.32 -3.16 -4.09
CA GLN A 148 -32.27 -1.95 -3.26
C GLN A 148 -32.00 -2.27 -1.79
N LEU A 149 -32.53 -3.38 -1.30
CA LEU A 149 -32.31 -3.85 0.05
C LEU A 149 -32.55 -5.36 0.16
N ARG A 150 -31.98 -5.95 1.19
CA ARG A 150 -32.09 -7.37 1.55
C ARG A 150 -32.36 -7.48 3.05
N ASP A 151 -33.02 -8.56 3.45
CA ASP A 151 -33.28 -8.94 4.85
C ASP A 151 -33.85 -7.79 5.71
N LEU A 152 -34.97 -7.17 5.21
CA LEU A 152 -35.73 -6.23 6.03
C LEU A 152 -36.57 -7.00 7.05
N LYS A 153 -36.43 -6.64 8.33
CA LYS A 153 -37.31 -7.05 9.42
C LYS A 153 -37.84 -5.81 10.14
N LEU A 154 -39.11 -5.73 10.42
CA LEU A 154 -39.74 -4.57 11.03
C LEU A 154 -40.81 -5.00 12.04
N ALA A 155 -40.72 -4.47 13.25
CA ALA A 155 -41.79 -4.42 14.21
C ALA A 155 -42.12 -2.96 14.54
N ALA A 156 -43.38 -2.55 14.42
CA ALA A 156 -43.75 -1.15 14.60
C ALA A 156 -45.23 -1.02 14.99
N HIS A 157 -45.55 0.05 15.65
CA HIS A 157 -46.93 0.37 15.94
C HIS A 157 -47.23 1.86 15.77
N TRP A 158 -48.42 2.14 15.22
CA TRP A 158 -48.89 3.50 15.02
C TRP A 158 -49.98 3.82 16.04
N THR A 159 -49.72 4.86 16.80
CA THR A 159 -50.61 5.37 17.83
C THR A 159 -50.94 6.84 17.62
N ALA A 160 -51.69 7.44 18.53
CA ALA A 160 -51.93 8.90 18.54
C ALA A 160 -50.63 9.70 18.73
N GLN A 161 -49.54 9.09 19.19
CA GLN A 161 -48.21 9.72 19.37
C GLN A 161 -47.37 9.67 18.08
N GLY A 162 -47.72 8.85 17.09
CA GLY A 162 -47.05 8.65 15.83
C GLY A 162 -46.67 7.19 15.57
N LEU A 163 -45.78 6.96 14.65
CA LEU A 163 -45.21 5.65 14.33
C LEU A 163 -44.02 5.35 15.24
N GLN A 164 -44.23 4.44 16.16
CA GLN A 164 -43.18 3.87 16.99
C GLN A 164 -42.58 2.65 16.25
N ILE A 165 -41.32 2.69 15.92
CA ILE A 165 -40.53 1.57 15.41
C ILE A 165 -39.88 0.90 16.61
N ASP A 166 -40.35 -0.32 16.93
CA ASP A 166 -39.80 -1.08 18.04
C ASP A 166 -38.47 -1.71 17.67
N SER A 167 -38.36 -2.23 16.44
CA SER A 167 -37.13 -2.69 15.81
C SER A 167 -37.28 -2.65 14.28
N ALA A 168 -36.23 -2.22 13.63
CA ALA A 168 -36.04 -2.36 12.19
C ALA A 168 -34.63 -2.84 11.90
N HIS A 169 -34.52 -3.88 11.09
CA HIS A 169 -33.28 -4.43 10.58
C HIS A 169 -33.28 -4.34 9.08
N LEU A 170 -32.25 -3.73 8.49
CA LEU A 170 -32.11 -3.57 7.06
C LEU A 170 -30.69 -3.94 6.63
N GLN A 171 -30.60 -4.67 5.54
CA GLN A 171 -29.32 -4.96 4.89
C GLN A 171 -29.31 -4.45 3.45
N ARG A 172 -28.23 -3.77 3.07
CA ARG A 172 -27.93 -3.42 1.68
C ARG A 172 -26.46 -3.69 1.42
N ASP A 173 -26.17 -4.62 0.52
CA ASP A 173 -24.79 -5.11 0.29
C ASP A 173 -24.11 -5.55 1.60
N ALA A 174 -23.02 -4.91 1.97
CA ALA A 174 -22.29 -5.16 3.23
C ALA A 174 -22.70 -4.20 4.36
N LEU A 175 -23.67 -3.31 4.14
CA LEU A 175 -24.21 -2.39 5.15
C LEU A 175 -25.36 -3.06 5.90
N ILE A 176 -25.31 -3.05 7.24
CA ILE A 176 -26.39 -3.55 8.09
C ILE A 176 -26.81 -2.42 9.04
N LEU A 177 -28.10 -2.10 9.03
CA LEU A 177 -28.68 -1.08 9.89
C LEU A 177 -29.76 -1.68 10.80
N ASP A 178 -29.54 -1.59 12.08
CA ASP A 178 -30.52 -1.86 13.14
C ASP A 178 -30.96 -0.53 13.74
N LEU A 179 -32.27 -0.28 13.83
CA LEU A 179 -32.78 0.96 14.38
C LEU A 179 -34.09 0.76 15.16
N ASN A 180 -34.35 1.66 16.09
CA ASN A 180 -35.62 1.86 16.77
C ASN A 180 -35.90 3.37 16.89
N GLY A 181 -37.13 3.76 17.11
CA GLY A 181 -37.41 5.19 17.24
C GLY A 181 -38.91 5.54 17.12
N LEU A 182 -39.17 6.85 17.23
CA LEU A 182 -40.48 7.43 17.10
C LEU A 182 -40.46 8.48 16.00
N LEU A 183 -41.35 8.33 15.02
CA LEU A 183 -41.62 9.31 13.98
C LEU A 183 -43.03 9.83 14.13
N LYS A 184 -43.21 11.16 14.26
CA LYS A 184 -44.51 11.78 14.30
C LYS A 184 -44.83 12.41 12.94
N PRO A 185 -45.65 11.78 12.06
CA PRO A 185 -45.85 12.23 10.70
C PRO A 185 -46.92 13.34 10.61
N GLU A 186 -46.76 14.36 11.43
CA GLU A 186 -47.54 15.61 11.48
C GLU A 186 -46.63 16.81 11.72
N GLY A 187 -46.99 17.99 11.20
CA GLY A 187 -46.21 19.19 11.32
C GLY A 187 -44.91 19.09 10.57
N ASP A 188 -43.78 19.30 11.24
CA ASP A 188 -42.45 19.21 10.65
C ASP A 188 -41.87 17.79 10.68
N TRP A 189 -42.66 16.77 11.01
CA TRP A 189 -42.29 15.36 11.11
C TRP A 189 -41.15 15.11 12.12
N PRO A 190 -41.39 15.38 13.41
CA PRO A 190 -40.41 15.10 14.45
C PRO A 190 -40.02 13.62 14.45
N LEU A 191 -38.68 13.39 14.48
CA LEU A 191 -38.03 12.09 14.52
C LEU A 191 -37.11 12.00 15.74
N ALA A 192 -37.19 10.90 16.47
CA ALA A 192 -36.18 10.49 17.45
C ALA A 192 -35.90 9.00 17.23
N ALA A 193 -34.72 8.70 16.76
CA ALA A 193 -34.29 7.33 16.44
C ALA A 193 -32.91 7.02 16.98
N LYS A 194 -32.71 5.78 17.40
CA LYS A 194 -31.42 5.22 17.78
C LYS A 194 -31.18 3.95 16.99
N GLY A 195 -29.92 3.67 16.72
CA GLY A 195 -29.60 2.49 15.96
C GLY A 195 -28.11 2.16 15.94
N GLN A 196 -27.80 1.10 15.22
CA GLN A 196 -26.44 0.67 14.96
C GLN A 196 -26.28 0.42 13.46
N LEU A 197 -25.32 1.08 12.86
CA LEU A 197 -24.90 0.83 11.47
C LEU A 197 -23.60 0.06 11.48
N GLN A 198 -23.58 -1.10 10.87
CA GLN A 198 -22.37 -1.86 10.57
C GLN A 198 -21.91 -1.54 9.16
N LEU A 199 -20.72 -1.06 9.03
CA LEU A 199 -20.03 -0.77 7.78
C LEU A 199 -19.19 -1.97 7.31
N PRO A 200 -18.83 -2.06 6.03
CA PRO A 200 -17.89 -3.08 5.56
C PRO A 200 -16.60 -3.04 6.37
N PRO A 201 -16.09 -4.20 6.81
CA PRO A 201 -14.84 -4.25 7.54
C PRO A 201 -13.69 -3.65 6.72
N GLN A 202 -12.85 -2.85 7.35
CA GLN A 202 -11.68 -2.24 6.75
C GLN A 202 -10.42 -2.79 7.41
N ASP A 203 -9.42 -3.14 6.61
CA ASP A 203 -8.15 -3.72 7.09
C ASP A 203 -8.35 -4.92 8.07
N GLY A 204 -9.39 -5.73 7.81
CA GLY A 204 -9.78 -6.86 8.65
C GLY A 204 -10.43 -6.51 9.98
N GLN A 205 -10.67 -5.22 10.26
CA GLN A 205 -11.33 -4.76 11.49
C GLN A 205 -12.82 -4.45 11.22
N PRO A 206 -13.73 -4.84 12.16
CA PRO A 206 -15.13 -4.44 12.06
C PRO A 206 -15.26 -2.92 12.25
N TRP A 207 -16.27 -2.33 11.60
CA TRP A 207 -16.56 -0.90 11.73
C TRP A 207 -18.02 -0.69 12.02
N THR A 208 -18.34 -0.13 13.20
CA THR A 208 -19.72 0.08 13.67
C THR A 208 -19.94 1.50 14.15
N LEU A 209 -21.12 2.04 13.84
CA LEU A 209 -21.59 3.35 14.28
C LEU A 209 -22.84 3.19 15.15
N ALA A 210 -22.78 3.62 16.41
CA ALA A 210 -23.97 3.74 17.26
C ALA A 210 -24.60 5.11 17.00
N LEU A 211 -25.82 5.11 16.42
CA LEU A 211 -26.51 6.28 15.92
C LEU A 211 -27.50 6.84 16.94
N ASP A 212 -27.57 8.16 17.09
CA ASP A 212 -28.64 8.92 17.75
C ASP A 212 -29.06 10.05 16.80
N ILE A 213 -30.29 9.99 16.31
CA ILE A 213 -30.84 10.90 15.31
C ILE A 213 -32.07 11.58 15.89
N GLN A 214 -32.08 12.92 15.96
CA GLN A 214 -33.17 13.70 16.53
C GLN A 214 -33.43 14.92 15.69
N GLY A 215 -34.68 15.40 15.67
CA GLY A 215 -35.05 16.64 15.01
C GLY A 215 -36.29 16.50 14.11
N ASP A 216 -36.38 17.38 13.12
CA ASP A 216 -37.54 17.47 12.23
C ASP A 216 -37.13 17.06 10.80
N VAL A 217 -37.78 16.02 10.26
CA VAL A 217 -37.46 15.46 8.93
C VAL A 217 -37.66 16.50 7.81
N LEU A 218 -38.67 17.37 7.96
CA LEU A 218 -38.92 18.45 6.97
C LEU A 218 -38.00 19.65 7.12
N LYS A 219 -37.21 19.75 8.20
CA LYS A 219 -36.30 20.86 8.46
C LYS A 219 -34.87 20.36 8.64
N THR A 220 -34.52 20.02 9.87
CA THR A 220 -33.14 19.65 10.22
C THR A 220 -33.15 18.46 11.17
N LEU A 221 -32.36 17.47 10.84
CA LEU A 221 -32.01 16.36 11.73
C LEU A 221 -30.60 16.59 12.31
N GLN A 222 -30.49 16.42 13.61
CA GLN A 222 -29.21 16.31 14.31
C GLN A 222 -28.80 14.86 14.36
N LEU A 223 -27.59 14.59 13.94
CA LEU A 223 -26.96 13.27 13.95
C LEU A 223 -25.82 13.24 14.94
N LYS A 224 -25.81 12.25 15.81
CA LYS A 224 -24.64 11.84 16.57
C LYS A 224 -24.37 10.36 16.33
N ALA A 225 -23.13 10.00 16.04
CA ALA A 225 -22.72 8.61 15.88
C ALA A 225 -21.41 8.37 16.63
N ASP A 226 -21.43 7.41 17.56
CA ASP A 226 -20.24 6.93 18.22
C ASP A 226 -19.67 5.77 17.39
N SER A 227 -18.53 6.00 16.75
CA SER A 227 -17.83 5.06 15.87
C SER A 227 -16.86 4.18 16.67
N SER A 228 -16.82 2.89 16.37
CA SER A 228 -15.96 1.91 17.00
C SER A 228 -15.39 0.90 15.99
N GLY A 229 -14.30 0.24 16.37
CA GLY A 229 -13.56 -0.68 15.51
C GLY A 229 -12.53 0.04 14.65
N TYR A 230 -12.62 -0.05 13.33
CA TYR A 230 -11.64 0.52 12.40
C TYR A 230 -11.33 2.01 12.63
N LEU A 231 -12.34 2.84 12.83
CA LEU A 231 -12.19 4.27 13.12
C LEU A 231 -12.91 4.61 14.44
N PRO A 232 -12.26 4.50 15.60
CA PRO A 232 -12.87 4.91 16.85
C PRO A 232 -12.97 6.43 16.94
N GLY A 233 -14.19 6.95 17.14
CA GLY A 233 -14.40 8.40 17.14
C GLY A 233 -15.86 8.80 17.26
N VAL A 234 -16.13 10.09 17.17
CA VAL A 234 -17.47 10.65 17.25
C VAL A 234 -17.77 11.47 16.01
N LEU A 235 -18.81 11.08 15.28
CA LEU A 235 -19.40 11.86 14.20
C LEU A 235 -20.61 12.61 14.77
N SER A 236 -20.68 13.90 14.51
CA SER A 236 -21.83 14.73 14.90
C SER A 236 -22.14 15.73 13.80
N GLY A 237 -23.37 16.20 13.72
CA GLY A 237 -23.71 17.23 12.76
C GLY A 237 -25.21 17.36 12.52
N GLU A 238 -25.51 18.11 11.49
CA GLU A 238 -26.86 18.46 11.05
C GLU A 238 -27.00 18.18 9.58
N LEU A 239 -28.19 17.70 9.20
CA LEU A 239 -28.54 17.51 7.80
C LEU A 239 -30.00 17.90 7.56
N GLN A 240 -30.31 18.35 6.35
CA GLN A 240 -31.67 18.67 5.92
C GLN A 240 -32.09 17.63 4.86
N PRO A 241 -32.71 16.51 5.28
CA PRO A 241 -32.85 15.31 4.43
C PRO A 241 -33.80 15.51 3.26
N LEU A 242 -34.76 16.41 3.35
CA LEU A 242 -35.75 16.70 2.32
C LEU A 242 -35.58 18.08 1.67
N ALA A 243 -34.56 18.82 2.06
CA ALA A 243 -34.21 20.07 1.36
C ALA A 243 -33.53 19.75 0.04
N GLU A 244 -33.71 20.64 -0.93
CA GLU A 244 -33.04 20.56 -2.22
C GLU A 244 -31.52 20.45 -2.03
N HIS A 245 -30.91 19.48 -2.74
CA HIS A 245 -29.48 19.21 -2.72
C HIS A 245 -28.89 18.78 -1.36
N LEU A 246 -29.69 18.32 -0.39
CA LEU A 246 -29.24 17.70 0.87
C LEU A 246 -28.19 18.54 1.64
N PRO A 247 -28.49 19.75 2.11
CA PRO A 247 -27.56 20.53 2.91
C PRO A 247 -27.15 19.77 4.19
N ALA A 248 -25.84 19.74 4.48
CA ALA A 248 -25.33 19.09 5.68
C ALA A 248 -24.10 19.82 6.24
N ARG A 249 -23.94 19.72 7.57
CA ARG A 249 -22.73 20.13 8.30
C ARG A 249 -22.37 19.00 9.25
N LEU A 250 -21.24 18.35 9.00
CA LEU A 250 -20.78 17.19 9.74
C LEU A 250 -19.41 17.47 10.38
N LYS A 251 -19.16 16.87 11.52
CA LYS A 251 -17.90 16.93 12.24
C LYS A 251 -17.54 15.54 12.77
N LEU A 252 -16.38 15.05 12.39
CA LEU A 252 -15.79 13.81 12.90
C LEU A 252 -14.60 14.16 13.79
N THR A 253 -14.52 13.54 14.97
CA THR A 253 -13.38 13.63 15.87
C THR A 253 -12.93 12.22 16.27
N ALA A 254 -11.62 11.98 16.25
CA ALA A 254 -11.03 10.73 16.76
C ALA A 254 -9.73 11.06 17.51
N GLU A 255 -9.50 10.43 18.65
CA GLU A 255 -8.27 10.63 19.42
C GLU A 255 -7.09 9.99 18.69
N HIS A 256 -7.28 8.76 18.20
CA HIS A 256 -6.28 8.00 17.48
C HIS A 256 -6.95 7.28 16.30
N PHE A 257 -6.35 7.39 15.13
CA PHE A 257 -6.78 6.65 13.95
C PHE A 257 -5.57 6.18 13.14
N LYS A 258 -5.52 4.88 12.85
CA LYS A 258 -4.50 4.27 12.02
C LYS A 258 -5.15 3.73 10.75
N PRO A 259 -4.90 4.35 9.57
CA PRO A 259 -5.57 3.97 8.32
C PRO A 259 -5.32 2.53 7.87
N SER A 260 -4.18 1.94 8.22
CA SER A 260 -3.88 0.52 8.03
C SER A 260 -2.96 0.00 9.13
N ALA A 261 -3.20 -1.24 9.58
CA ALA A 261 -2.34 -1.93 10.54
C ALA A 261 -0.91 -2.17 10.03
N ALA A 262 -0.73 -2.19 8.71
CA ALA A 262 0.58 -2.33 8.07
C ALA A 262 1.47 -1.08 8.18
N LEU A 263 0.89 0.09 8.45
CA LEU A 263 1.65 1.34 8.62
C LEU A 263 2.38 1.35 9.97
N PRO A 264 3.54 2.02 10.08
CA PRO A 264 4.20 2.25 11.38
C PRO A 264 3.34 3.15 12.29
N ASP A 265 3.54 3.06 13.59
CA ASP A 265 2.79 3.86 14.57
C ASP A 265 3.05 5.37 14.44
N THR A 266 4.19 5.75 13.86
CA THR A 266 4.54 7.13 13.52
C THR A 266 3.60 7.79 12.50
N LEU A 267 2.84 6.98 11.73
CA LEU A 267 1.83 7.41 10.77
C LEU A 267 0.38 7.31 11.30
N GLN A 268 0.21 7.10 12.60
CA GLN A 268 -1.09 7.21 13.25
C GLN A 268 -1.56 8.67 13.23
N LEU A 269 -2.84 8.90 12.99
CA LEU A 269 -3.45 10.23 13.08
C LEU A 269 -3.96 10.44 14.50
N ASP A 270 -3.31 11.33 15.24
CA ASP A 270 -3.72 11.73 16.57
C ASP A 270 -4.53 13.02 16.51
N GLN A 271 -5.53 13.15 17.39
CA GLN A 271 -6.41 14.32 17.47
C GLN A 271 -7.06 14.67 16.11
N LEU A 272 -7.49 13.65 15.37
CA LEU A 272 -8.16 13.83 14.09
C LEU A 272 -9.44 14.66 14.26
N LEU A 273 -9.52 15.74 13.52
CA LEU A 273 -10.70 16.56 13.34
C LEU A 273 -10.98 16.68 11.85
N LEU A 274 -12.17 16.28 11.41
CA LEU A 274 -12.64 16.43 10.04
C LEU A 274 -14.00 17.11 10.05
N THR A 275 -14.19 18.13 9.24
CA THR A 275 -15.46 18.82 9.06
C THR A 275 -15.87 18.80 7.60
N ALA A 276 -17.17 18.64 7.34
CA ALA A 276 -17.76 18.70 6.02
C ALA A 276 -18.99 19.62 6.06
N GLU A 277 -19.04 20.63 5.19
CA GLU A 277 -20.16 21.59 5.12
C GLU A 277 -20.50 21.93 3.68
N GLY A 278 -21.78 21.80 3.29
CA GLY A 278 -22.20 22.09 1.93
C GLY A 278 -23.49 21.42 1.55
N ASN A 279 -23.62 21.11 0.26
CA ASN A 279 -24.75 20.40 -0.33
C ASN A 279 -24.31 19.62 -1.59
N LEU A 280 -25.23 18.81 -2.17
CA LEU A 280 -24.93 17.98 -3.35
C LEU A 280 -24.67 18.78 -4.64
N ASP A 281 -25.23 19.99 -4.77
CA ASP A 281 -25.05 20.83 -5.96
C ASP A 281 -23.67 21.51 -5.96
N SER A 282 -23.33 22.20 -4.89
CA SER A 282 -22.06 22.93 -4.76
C SER A 282 -20.90 22.08 -4.21
N GLY A 283 -21.19 20.83 -3.80
CA GLY A 283 -20.27 19.96 -3.07
C GLY A 283 -20.11 20.35 -1.60
N TYR A 284 -19.44 19.49 -0.85
CA TYR A 284 -19.13 19.68 0.58
C TYR A 284 -17.70 20.14 0.75
N LEU A 285 -17.51 21.29 1.39
CA LEU A 285 -16.21 21.78 1.82
C LEU A 285 -15.69 20.90 2.96
N ILE A 286 -14.51 20.35 2.77
CA ILE A 286 -13.84 19.49 3.75
C ILE A 286 -12.68 20.26 4.35
N ASN A 287 -12.61 20.32 5.69
CA ASN A 287 -11.44 20.76 6.40
C ASN A 287 -11.04 19.68 7.40
N GLY A 288 -9.77 19.36 7.41
CA GLY A 288 -9.21 18.33 8.27
C GLY A 288 -7.95 18.81 8.98
N SER A 289 -7.73 18.29 10.18
CA SER A 289 -6.47 18.44 10.88
C SER A 289 -6.18 17.19 11.72
N ALA A 290 -4.90 16.84 11.83
CA ALA A 290 -4.43 15.77 12.68
C ALA A 290 -2.96 16.05 13.06
N SER A 291 -2.45 15.29 14.01
CA SER A 291 -1.03 15.24 14.36
C SER A 291 -0.51 13.82 14.13
N LEU A 292 0.63 13.70 13.46
CA LEU A 292 1.36 12.43 13.31
C LEU A 292 2.43 12.39 14.40
N PRO A 293 2.49 11.35 15.27
CA PRO A 293 3.38 11.33 16.42
C PRO A 293 4.86 11.37 16.06
N ALA A 294 5.27 10.75 14.93
CA ALA A 294 6.65 10.70 14.47
C ALA A 294 7.66 10.17 15.54
N GLU A 295 8.96 10.10 15.24
CA GLU A 295 9.95 9.60 16.22
C GLU A 295 10.37 10.64 17.28
N LYS A 296 10.24 11.94 16.97
CA LYS A 296 10.72 13.04 17.84
C LYS A 296 9.62 14.07 18.06
N ASP A 297 9.55 15.03 17.12
CA ASP A 297 8.54 16.08 17.18
C ASP A 297 7.38 15.73 16.25
N PRO A 298 6.12 15.93 16.68
CA PRO A 298 4.95 15.63 15.89
C PRO A 298 4.95 16.41 14.57
N VAL A 299 4.39 15.77 13.52
CA VAL A 299 4.16 16.42 12.22
C VAL A 299 2.69 16.79 12.15
N ALA A 300 2.40 18.08 11.93
CA ALA A 300 1.05 18.56 11.74
C ALA A 300 0.54 18.17 10.34
N LEU A 301 -0.71 17.72 10.28
CA LEU A 301 -1.43 17.46 9.04
C LEU A 301 -2.61 18.42 8.95
N ALA A 302 -2.78 19.07 7.82
CA ALA A 302 -3.94 19.91 7.51
C ALA A 302 -4.47 19.54 6.11
N LEU A 303 -5.79 19.45 5.98
CA LEU A 303 -6.49 19.15 4.73
C LEU A 303 -7.53 20.21 4.46
N GLN A 304 -7.56 20.74 3.25
CA GLN A 304 -8.61 21.60 2.75
C GLN A 304 -9.03 21.12 1.37
N GLY A 305 -10.32 21.00 1.14
CA GLY A 305 -10.81 20.51 -0.13
C GLY A 305 -12.32 20.60 -0.27
N ARG A 306 -12.81 20.05 -1.34
CA ARG A 306 -14.25 19.92 -1.64
C ARG A 306 -14.50 18.53 -2.23
N VAL A 307 -15.60 17.92 -1.85
CA VAL A 307 -16.05 16.63 -2.36
C VAL A 307 -17.47 16.77 -2.89
N ASP A 308 -17.72 16.19 -4.05
CA ASP A 308 -19.06 16.08 -4.64
C ASP A 308 -19.34 14.66 -5.14
N ALA A 309 -20.45 14.46 -5.83
CA ALA A 309 -20.85 13.14 -6.34
C ALA A 309 -19.86 12.55 -7.37
N ASN A 310 -19.12 13.38 -8.07
CA ASN A 310 -18.30 13.01 -9.22
C ASN A 310 -16.81 12.93 -8.87
N GLY A 311 -16.39 13.62 -7.80
CA GLY A 311 -14.97 13.71 -7.48
C GLY A 311 -14.66 14.49 -6.20
N ALA A 312 -13.40 14.85 -6.07
CA ALA A 312 -12.91 15.74 -5.04
C ALA A 312 -11.87 16.71 -5.59
N SER A 313 -11.83 17.92 -5.05
CA SER A 313 -10.74 18.87 -5.26
C SER A 313 -10.03 19.12 -3.94
N ILE A 314 -8.75 18.83 -3.88
CA ILE A 314 -7.89 19.07 -2.73
C ILE A 314 -7.18 20.40 -2.97
N ALA A 315 -7.58 21.44 -2.25
CA ALA A 315 -6.94 22.76 -2.33
C ALA A 315 -5.55 22.73 -1.67
N ALA A 316 -5.44 22.03 -0.54
CA ALA A 316 -4.19 21.78 0.14
C ALA A 316 -4.30 20.53 1.05
N LEU A 317 -3.31 19.67 0.97
CA LEU A 317 -2.96 18.67 1.97
C LEU A 317 -1.54 18.99 2.41
N ASP A 318 -1.41 19.57 3.60
CA ASP A 318 -0.15 20.02 4.15
C ASP A 318 0.31 19.09 5.27
N LEU A 319 1.56 18.62 5.18
CA LEU A 319 2.28 18.00 6.28
C LEU A 319 3.44 18.91 6.65
N ALA A 320 3.47 19.42 7.87
CA ALA A 320 4.47 20.37 8.34
C ALA A 320 5.12 19.88 9.63
N ALA A 321 6.43 19.72 9.60
CA ALA A 321 7.23 19.50 10.81
C ALA A 321 7.60 20.84 11.46
N ASP A 322 7.82 21.89 10.64
CA ASP A 322 7.99 23.29 11.00
C ASP A 322 7.72 24.20 9.78
N ASP A 323 7.97 25.48 9.89
CA ASP A 323 7.74 26.47 8.81
C ASP A 323 8.61 26.24 7.56
N GLN A 324 9.72 25.51 7.68
CA GLN A 324 10.70 25.25 6.61
C GLN A 324 10.70 23.79 6.14
N GLN A 325 10.09 22.90 6.89
CA GLN A 325 10.06 21.45 6.63
C GLN A 325 8.63 21.02 6.36
N ARG A 326 8.24 20.99 5.09
CA ARG A 326 6.85 20.76 4.68
C ARG A 326 6.72 19.95 3.40
N LEU A 327 5.59 19.29 3.28
CA LEU A 327 5.09 18.66 2.07
C LEU A 327 3.66 19.19 1.83
N THR A 328 3.43 19.83 0.70
CA THR A 328 2.10 20.27 0.26
C THR A 328 1.68 19.52 -0.98
N ILE A 329 0.47 19.00 -0.99
CA ILE A 329 -0.14 18.35 -2.14
C ILE A 329 -1.47 19.05 -2.41
N ASN A 330 -1.72 19.42 -3.67
CA ASN A 330 -3.02 19.86 -4.14
C ASN A 330 -3.38 19.15 -5.45
N GLY A 331 -4.68 19.08 -5.77
CA GLY A 331 -5.08 18.34 -6.96
C GLY A 331 -6.56 18.02 -7.02
N THR A 332 -6.92 17.16 -7.95
CA THR A 332 -8.30 16.72 -8.19
C THR A 332 -8.36 15.20 -8.28
N LEU A 333 -9.46 14.65 -7.83
CA LEU A 333 -9.82 13.23 -7.95
C LEU A 333 -11.15 13.15 -8.68
N ASN A 334 -11.31 12.22 -9.60
CA ASN A 334 -12.56 11.96 -10.30
C ASN A 334 -12.84 10.46 -10.30
N TRP A 335 -14.12 10.08 -10.04
CA TRP A 335 -14.58 8.68 -10.03
C TRP A 335 -15.87 8.45 -10.83
N GLN A 336 -16.34 9.44 -11.56
CA GLN A 336 -17.60 9.32 -12.34
C GLN A 336 -17.46 8.35 -13.52
N ASN A 337 -16.33 8.41 -14.26
CA ASN A 337 -16.08 7.61 -15.47
C ASN A 337 -14.82 6.72 -15.35
N GLY A 338 -14.58 6.17 -14.15
CA GLY A 338 -13.33 5.53 -13.79
C GLY A 338 -12.52 6.41 -12.84
N PHE A 339 -11.55 5.83 -12.14
CA PHE A 339 -10.74 6.60 -11.21
C PHE A 339 -9.60 7.33 -11.91
N SER A 340 -9.56 8.64 -11.78
CA SER A 340 -8.45 9.47 -12.22
C SER A 340 -8.07 10.50 -11.15
N ALA A 341 -6.83 10.94 -11.15
CA ALA A 341 -6.30 11.92 -10.21
C ALA A 341 -5.24 12.79 -10.87
N ASP A 342 -5.27 14.08 -10.59
CA ASP A 342 -4.20 15.02 -10.91
C ASP A 342 -3.69 15.65 -9.62
N ALA A 343 -2.39 15.69 -9.43
CA ALA A 343 -1.79 16.22 -8.22
C ALA A 343 -0.53 17.05 -8.52
N ASN A 344 -0.39 18.14 -7.77
CA ASN A 344 0.86 18.90 -7.68
C ASN A 344 1.45 18.66 -6.30
N ILE A 345 2.74 18.38 -6.25
CA ILE A 345 3.50 18.07 -5.05
C ILE A 345 4.59 19.13 -4.88
N ASP A 346 4.64 19.77 -3.72
CA ASP A 346 5.70 20.68 -3.32
C ASP A 346 6.29 20.20 -1.99
N TRP A 347 7.53 19.77 -2.04
CA TRP A 347 8.31 19.25 -0.90
C TRP A 347 9.46 20.20 -0.62
N LEU A 348 9.66 20.56 0.63
CA LEU A 348 10.80 21.34 1.10
C LEU A 348 11.31 20.73 2.41
N ASP A 349 12.50 20.16 2.39
CA ASP A 349 13.23 19.56 3.54
C ASP A 349 12.35 18.73 4.49
N PHE A 350 11.26 18.16 3.98
CA PHE A 350 10.31 17.42 4.81
C PHE A 350 10.97 16.15 5.37
N PRO A 351 10.97 15.96 6.70
CA PRO A 351 11.71 14.88 7.35
C PRO A 351 10.92 13.55 7.35
N TRP A 352 10.68 12.97 6.17
CA TRP A 352 9.90 11.75 5.98
C TRP A 352 10.37 10.57 6.84
N GLN A 353 11.67 10.54 7.18
CA GLN A 353 12.26 9.50 8.04
C GLN A 353 11.70 9.50 9.45
N ARG A 354 11.18 10.64 9.94
CA ARG A 354 10.47 10.70 11.22
C ARG A 354 9.15 9.94 11.17
N LEU A 355 8.52 9.88 9.98
CA LEU A 355 7.26 9.17 9.76
C LEU A 355 7.48 7.72 9.34
N TYR A 356 8.55 7.44 8.63
CA TYR A 356 8.92 6.10 8.19
C TYR A 356 10.40 5.83 8.50
N PRO A 357 10.74 5.41 9.74
CA PRO A 357 12.11 5.23 10.19
C PRO A 357 12.87 4.21 9.33
N VAL A 358 14.04 4.58 8.85
CA VAL A 358 14.98 3.71 8.13
C VAL A 358 16.25 3.54 8.95
N GLY A 359 16.88 2.38 8.87
CA GLY A 359 18.02 2.01 9.75
C GLY A 359 19.29 2.82 9.58
N SER A 360 19.43 3.66 8.53
CA SER A 360 20.57 4.57 8.31
C SER A 360 20.14 5.74 7.45
N GLU A 361 20.67 6.92 7.75
CA GLU A 361 20.46 8.11 6.90
C GLU A 361 21.16 7.91 5.54
N PRO A 362 20.46 8.19 4.41
CA PRO A 362 21.08 8.13 3.10
C PRO A 362 22.16 9.20 2.94
N GLN A 363 23.22 8.90 2.21
CA GLN A 363 24.28 9.87 1.92
C GLN A 363 23.82 11.04 1.03
N VAL A 364 22.71 10.84 0.34
CA VAL A 364 22.04 11.84 -0.50
C VAL A 364 20.65 12.07 0.06
N ALA A 365 20.34 13.32 0.42
CA ALA A 365 19.07 13.73 0.98
C ALA A 365 18.26 14.56 -0.03
N LEU A 366 16.94 14.38 -0.06
CA LEU A 366 16.03 15.22 -0.82
C LEU A 366 15.85 16.55 -0.07
N HIS A 367 16.21 17.65 -0.73
CA HIS A 367 16.05 19.01 -0.21
C HIS A 367 14.73 19.62 -0.68
N ALA A 368 14.49 19.64 -2.00
CA ALA A 368 13.24 20.15 -2.56
C ALA A 368 12.76 19.27 -3.70
N PHE A 369 11.45 19.14 -3.83
CA PHE A 369 10.83 18.42 -4.94
C PHE A 369 9.57 19.16 -5.37
N LYS A 370 9.44 19.40 -6.67
CA LYS A 370 8.22 19.88 -7.29
C LYS A 370 7.84 18.93 -8.40
N GLY A 371 6.61 18.44 -8.37
CA GLY A 371 6.14 17.49 -9.36
C GLY A 371 4.66 17.68 -9.67
N GLU A 372 4.32 17.40 -10.89
CA GLU A 372 2.95 17.28 -11.38
C GLU A 372 2.74 15.84 -11.81
N VAL A 373 1.67 15.21 -11.35
CA VAL A 373 1.35 13.82 -11.68
C VAL A 373 -0.12 13.69 -12.04
N SER A 374 -0.39 13.02 -13.14
CA SER A 374 -1.72 12.56 -13.54
C SER A 374 -1.78 11.06 -13.48
N TYR A 375 -2.82 10.53 -12.89
CA TYR A 375 -3.08 9.09 -12.76
C TYR A 375 -4.41 8.74 -13.41
N THR A 376 -4.44 7.68 -14.21
CA THR A 376 -5.66 7.15 -14.82
C THR A 376 -5.54 5.64 -14.99
N ASP A 377 -6.49 4.87 -14.45
CA ASP A 377 -6.63 3.43 -14.66
C ASP A 377 -5.33 2.63 -14.44
N GLY A 378 -4.62 2.92 -13.36
CA GLY A 378 -3.40 2.19 -12.99
C GLY A 378 -2.10 2.78 -13.57
N ASN A 379 -2.17 3.76 -14.47
CA ASN A 379 -1.02 4.40 -15.08
C ASN A 379 -0.86 5.83 -14.55
N TYR A 380 0.37 6.25 -14.39
CA TYR A 380 0.70 7.63 -14.06
C TYR A 380 1.66 8.24 -15.09
N LEU A 381 1.55 9.53 -15.27
CA LEU A 381 2.46 10.35 -16.05
C LEU A 381 2.63 11.71 -15.39
N GLY A 382 3.75 12.37 -15.65
CA GLY A 382 4.00 13.67 -15.05
C GLY A 382 5.39 14.20 -15.36
N ASN A 383 5.77 15.19 -14.60
CA ASN A 383 7.12 15.76 -14.61
C ASN A 383 7.53 16.10 -13.17
N PHE A 384 8.83 16.12 -12.93
CA PHE A 384 9.35 16.57 -11.65
C PHE A 384 10.66 17.34 -11.79
N ASN A 385 10.92 18.17 -10.78
CA ASN A 385 12.18 18.84 -10.54
C ASN A 385 12.54 18.60 -9.06
N ALA A 386 13.64 17.90 -8.83
CA ALA A 386 14.15 17.57 -7.50
C ALA A 386 15.51 18.25 -7.26
N SER A 387 15.66 18.88 -6.10
CA SER A 387 16.93 19.34 -5.57
C SER A 387 17.37 18.40 -4.45
N LEU A 388 18.54 17.81 -4.61
CA LEU A 388 19.12 16.86 -3.66
C LEU A 388 20.41 17.43 -3.08
N LYS A 389 20.77 16.98 -1.89
CA LYS A 389 22.01 17.35 -1.23
C LYS A 389 22.86 16.11 -1.02
N GLY A 390 23.97 16.05 -1.71
CA GLY A 390 24.97 15.00 -1.56
C GLY A 390 26.21 15.49 -0.82
N PRO A 391 27.25 14.63 -0.67
CA PRO A 391 28.49 14.95 0.07
C PRO A 391 29.24 16.19 -0.44
N ALA A 392 29.23 16.46 -1.75
CA ALA A 392 29.91 17.64 -2.33
C ALA A 392 29.00 18.86 -2.50
N GLY A 393 27.71 18.78 -2.14
CA GLY A 393 26.78 19.89 -2.23
C GLY A 393 25.46 19.55 -2.91
N ALA A 394 24.71 20.56 -3.28
CA ALA A 394 23.40 20.40 -3.92
C ALA A 394 23.53 20.08 -5.41
N PHE A 395 22.62 19.24 -5.90
CA PHE A 395 22.44 18.93 -7.32
C PHE A 395 20.97 18.80 -7.66
N THR A 396 20.61 18.93 -8.92
CA THR A 396 19.22 18.86 -9.38
C THR A 396 19.00 17.68 -10.32
N VAL A 397 17.81 17.12 -10.25
CA VAL A 397 17.34 16.03 -11.12
C VAL A 397 15.99 16.45 -11.70
N VAL A 398 15.88 16.45 -13.02
CA VAL A 398 14.64 16.81 -13.74
C VAL A 398 14.32 15.74 -14.74
N SER A 399 13.07 15.34 -14.81
CA SER A 399 12.59 14.44 -15.88
C SER A 399 11.08 14.53 -16.01
N PRO A 400 10.49 14.41 -17.20
CA PRO A 400 9.18 13.82 -17.34
C PRO A 400 9.23 12.35 -16.91
N PHE A 401 8.13 11.84 -16.42
CA PHE A 401 8.02 10.41 -16.05
C PHE A 401 6.68 9.83 -16.47
N SER A 402 6.66 8.52 -16.68
CA SER A 402 5.44 7.74 -16.87
C SER A 402 5.64 6.35 -16.32
N GLY A 403 4.56 5.63 -16.06
CA GLY A 403 4.66 4.27 -15.56
C GLY A 403 3.40 3.77 -14.87
N ASN A 404 3.58 2.76 -14.05
CA ASN A 404 2.56 2.14 -13.22
C ASN A 404 3.21 1.60 -11.93
N LEU A 405 2.50 0.80 -11.12
CA LEU A 405 3.06 0.24 -9.88
C LEU A 405 4.25 -0.73 -10.09
N GLN A 406 4.50 -1.16 -11.33
CA GLN A 406 5.53 -2.14 -11.67
C GLN A 406 6.73 -1.55 -12.39
N GLU A 407 6.60 -0.36 -12.97
CA GLU A 407 7.65 0.28 -13.76
C GLU A 407 7.55 1.80 -13.73
N ILE A 408 8.71 2.44 -13.92
CA ILE A 408 8.84 3.88 -14.12
C ILE A 408 9.79 4.17 -15.28
N HIS A 409 9.40 5.07 -16.16
CA HIS A 409 10.15 5.54 -17.31
C HIS A 409 10.51 7.02 -17.13
N LEU A 410 11.78 7.34 -17.23
CA LEU A 410 12.35 8.69 -17.19
C LEU A 410 13.02 8.98 -18.53
N PRO A 411 12.25 9.33 -19.60
CA PRO A 411 12.76 9.38 -20.96
C PRO A 411 13.74 10.53 -21.25
N GLN A 412 13.70 11.57 -20.44
CA GLN A 412 14.53 12.78 -20.58
C GLN A 412 15.13 13.18 -19.22
N LEU A 413 15.82 12.21 -18.61
CA LEU A 413 16.50 12.45 -17.33
C LEU A 413 17.64 13.45 -17.52
N GLU A 414 17.62 14.50 -16.73
CA GLU A 414 18.69 15.48 -16.63
C GLU A 414 19.14 15.62 -15.18
N VAL A 415 20.44 15.46 -14.94
CA VAL A 415 21.08 15.66 -13.63
C VAL A 415 22.10 16.78 -13.78
N VAL A 416 22.01 17.82 -12.96
CA VAL A 416 22.96 18.94 -12.94
C VAL A 416 23.62 19.01 -11.56
N ALA A 417 24.93 18.83 -11.50
CA ALA A 417 25.71 18.80 -10.26
C ALA A 417 26.93 19.74 -10.41
N GLY A 418 26.88 20.90 -9.80
CA GLY A 418 27.86 21.96 -9.97
C GLY A 418 27.91 22.43 -11.43
N GLN A 419 29.07 22.23 -12.09
CA GLN A 419 29.24 22.52 -13.53
C GLN A 419 29.00 21.29 -14.42
N GLY A 420 28.75 20.14 -13.78
CA GLY A 420 28.57 18.87 -14.46
C GLY A 420 27.10 18.57 -14.78
N LYS A 421 26.91 17.81 -15.85
CA LYS A 421 25.59 17.39 -16.31
C LYS A 421 25.63 15.93 -16.75
N ALA A 422 24.57 15.20 -16.43
CA ALA A 422 24.25 13.93 -17.08
C ALA A 422 22.86 14.04 -17.71
N SER A 423 22.72 13.56 -18.94
CA SER A 423 21.43 13.57 -19.67
C SER A 423 21.22 12.28 -20.41
N GLY A 424 19.96 11.83 -20.47
CA GLY A 424 19.61 10.58 -21.16
C GLY A 424 18.28 10.02 -20.68
N HIS A 425 18.18 8.71 -20.55
CA HIS A 425 16.99 8.04 -20.03
C HIS A 425 17.34 7.02 -18.94
N LEU A 426 16.35 6.73 -18.12
CA LEU A 426 16.37 5.66 -17.13
C LEU A 426 14.99 5.01 -17.04
N ASP A 427 14.92 3.73 -17.33
CA ASP A 427 13.74 2.90 -17.12
C ASP A 427 14.00 1.95 -15.96
N LEU A 428 13.07 1.83 -15.03
CA LEU A 428 13.13 0.93 -13.88
C LEU A 428 11.92 0.01 -13.88
N GLN A 429 12.11 -1.24 -13.48
CA GLN A 429 11.08 -2.27 -13.35
C GLN A 429 11.17 -2.92 -11.97
N PHE A 430 10.01 -3.18 -11.33
CA PHE A 430 9.91 -3.69 -9.96
C PHE A 430 9.05 -4.96 -9.83
N ALA A 431 8.45 -5.46 -10.92
CA ALA A 431 7.47 -6.56 -10.88
C ALA A 431 8.03 -7.86 -10.29
N ASP A 432 9.25 -8.25 -10.70
CA ASP A 432 9.87 -9.53 -10.33
C ASP A 432 11.32 -9.36 -9.85
N GLY A 433 11.61 -8.27 -9.15
CA GLY A 433 12.95 -7.85 -8.77
C GLY A 433 13.22 -6.45 -9.29
N ILE A 434 14.46 -6.04 -9.34
CA ILE A 434 14.85 -4.71 -9.83
C ILE A 434 15.46 -4.87 -11.22
N GLY A 435 14.78 -4.32 -12.24
CA GLY A 435 15.29 -4.19 -13.60
C GLY A 435 15.62 -2.73 -13.92
N TRP A 436 16.60 -2.50 -14.80
CA TRP A 436 16.91 -1.15 -15.30
C TRP A 436 17.39 -1.19 -16.76
N ASP A 437 17.13 -0.10 -17.46
CA ASP A 437 17.70 0.23 -18.77
C ASP A 437 18.04 1.72 -18.76
N THR A 438 19.32 2.06 -18.98
CA THR A 438 19.75 3.45 -18.94
C THR A 438 20.81 3.74 -19.96
N ALA A 439 20.70 4.90 -20.59
CA ALA A 439 21.76 5.48 -21.39
C ALA A 439 21.90 6.96 -21.05
N LEU A 440 23.06 7.31 -20.51
CA LEU A 440 23.40 8.65 -20.07
C LEU A 440 24.65 9.16 -20.79
N ASP A 441 24.62 10.42 -21.19
CA ASP A 441 25.77 11.16 -21.67
C ASP A 441 26.20 12.16 -20.56
N LEU A 442 27.41 11.95 -20.05
CA LEU A 442 27.99 12.77 -19.00
C LEU A 442 28.83 13.89 -19.58
N SER A 443 28.71 15.07 -19.01
CA SER A 443 29.53 16.24 -19.34
C SER A 443 30.06 16.87 -18.06
N ALA A 444 31.37 16.78 -17.86
CA ALA A 444 32.08 17.33 -16.68
C ALA A 444 31.45 16.96 -15.32
N LEU A 445 30.82 15.78 -15.20
CA LEU A 445 30.11 15.33 -13.99
C LEU A 445 31.12 15.03 -12.89
N ASP A 446 30.88 15.57 -11.67
CA ASP A 446 31.71 15.32 -10.50
C ASP A 446 31.10 14.19 -9.66
N PRO A 447 31.75 13.01 -9.60
CA PRO A 447 31.26 11.89 -8.79
C PRO A 447 31.21 12.15 -7.29
N SER A 448 31.90 13.17 -6.78
CA SER A 448 31.91 13.48 -5.34
C SER A 448 30.56 13.92 -4.79
N PHE A 449 29.60 14.30 -5.66
CA PHE A 449 28.23 14.54 -5.25
C PHE A 449 27.53 13.28 -4.70
N TRP A 450 28.01 12.08 -5.05
CA TRP A 450 27.50 10.79 -4.57
C TRP A 450 28.51 10.03 -3.72
N VAL A 451 29.81 10.13 -4.06
CA VAL A 451 30.90 9.44 -3.39
C VAL A 451 31.98 10.44 -3.04
N ALA A 452 31.98 10.92 -1.81
CA ALA A 452 32.87 12.01 -1.33
C ALA A 452 34.36 11.82 -1.66
N GLU A 453 34.80 10.56 -1.73
CA GLU A 453 36.21 10.20 -1.98
C GLU A 453 36.62 10.33 -3.46
N LEU A 454 35.69 10.61 -4.38
CA LEU A 454 35.97 10.66 -5.82
C LEU A 454 35.76 12.05 -6.43
N PRO A 455 36.39 13.13 -5.92
CA PRO A 455 36.26 14.45 -6.52
C PRO A 455 36.88 14.49 -7.91
N GLY A 456 36.16 15.13 -8.87
CA GLY A 456 36.71 15.23 -10.21
C GLY A 456 35.68 15.71 -11.25
N THR A 457 36.01 15.40 -12.49
CA THR A 457 35.12 15.68 -13.64
C THR A 457 35.23 14.54 -14.63
N LEU A 458 34.09 13.91 -14.94
CA LEU A 458 34.04 12.85 -15.94
C LEU A 458 33.06 13.23 -17.07
N ALA A 459 33.39 12.83 -18.28
CA ALA A 459 32.57 13.01 -19.46
C ALA A 459 32.59 11.76 -20.34
N GLY A 460 31.50 11.50 -21.04
CA GLY A 460 31.35 10.38 -21.96
C GLY A 460 30.09 9.59 -21.74
N PRO A 461 29.83 8.60 -22.60
CA PRO A 461 28.63 7.76 -22.53
C PRO A 461 28.73 6.69 -21.43
N LEU A 462 27.58 6.46 -20.76
CA LEU A 462 27.34 5.35 -19.85
C LEU A 462 26.04 4.67 -20.28
N ARG A 463 26.09 3.40 -20.58
CA ARG A 463 24.94 2.58 -20.90
C ARG A 463 24.93 1.35 -20.01
N SER A 464 23.79 1.06 -19.44
CA SER A 464 23.62 -0.13 -18.61
C SER A 464 22.20 -0.63 -18.73
N LYS A 465 22.06 -1.94 -18.93
CA LYS A 465 20.80 -2.65 -18.88
C LYS A 465 20.97 -3.89 -18.04
N GLY A 466 20.06 -4.15 -17.11
CA GLY A 466 20.21 -5.31 -16.27
C GLY A 466 18.95 -5.63 -15.49
N GLN A 467 19.02 -6.74 -14.77
CA GLN A 467 17.99 -7.19 -13.87
C GLN A 467 18.61 -7.95 -12.70
N PHE A 468 18.12 -7.67 -11.50
CA PHE A 468 18.47 -8.40 -10.29
C PHE A 468 17.20 -9.09 -9.76
N ARG A 469 17.18 -10.43 -9.84
CA ARG A 469 16.05 -11.29 -9.45
C ARG A 469 16.56 -12.54 -8.75
N ASN A 470 15.97 -12.92 -7.60
CA ASN A 470 16.30 -14.16 -6.87
C ASN A 470 17.81 -14.35 -6.67
N GLU A 471 18.53 -13.30 -6.23
CA GLU A 471 19.99 -13.28 -6.05
C GLU A 471 20.80 -13.48 -7.35
N GLN A 472 20.17 -13.45 -8.51
CA GLN A 472 20.81 -13.54 -9.82
C GLN A 472 20.86 -12.15 -10.46
N LEU A 473 22.02 -11.85 -11.04
CA LEU A 473 22.29 -10.60 -11.76
C LEU A 473 22.41 -10.92 -13.26
N GLU A 474 21.60 -10.22 -14.06
CA GLU A 474 21.81 -10.06 -15.49
C GLU A 474 22.28 -8.61 -15.75
N LEU A 475 23.36 -8.44 -16.50
CA LEU A 475 23.95 -7.12 -16.74
C LEU A 475 24.52 -7.03 -18.16
N ASN A 476 24.16 -5.97 -18.86
CA ASN A 476 24.90 -5.46 -20.00
C ASN A 476 25.37 -4.04 -19.65
N ALA A 477 26.66 -3.77 -19.72
CA ALA A 477 27.22 -2.47 -19.38
C ALA A 477 28.27 -2.07 -20.41
N ASP A 478 28.18 -0.82 -20.86
CA ASP A 478 29.16 -0.21 -21.77
C ASP A 478 29.41 1.22 -21.30
N LEU A 479 30.61 1.51 -20.84
CA LEU A 479 31.01 2.83 -20.39
C LEU A 479 32.33 3.26 -21.02
N ASP A 480 32.41 4.52 -21.45
CA ASP A 480 33.63 5.17 -21.95
C ASP A 480 33.71 6.59 -21.37
N LEU A 481 34.22 6.68 -20.15
CA LEU A 481 34.32 7.93 -19.42
C LEU A 481 35.77 8.43 -19.39
N LYS A 482 35.95 9.72 -19.62
CA LYS A 482 37.23 10.41 -19.61
C LYS A 482 37.14 11.68 -18.82
N GLY A 483 38.26 12.08 -18.20
CA GLY A 483 38.27 13.32 -17.45
C GLY A 483 39.39 13.37 -16.43
N ARG A 484 39.05 13.83 -15.22
CA ARG A 484 39.96 13.89 -14.09
C ARG A 484 39.26 13.36 -12.85
N LEU A 485 39.97 12.58 -12.06
CA LEU A 485 39.55 12.19 -10.71
C LEU A 485 40.72 12.48 -9.74
N ARG A 486 40.40 13.05 -8.58
CA ARG A 486 41.38 13.44 -7.59
C ARG A 486 42.53 14.28 -8.17
N GLY A 487 42.23 15.17 -9.11
CA GLY A 487 43.20 15.97 -9.81
C GLY A 487 44.07 15.23 -10.85
N GLN A 488 43.92 13.91 -11.00
CA GLN A 488 44.65 13.10 -11.95
C GLN A 488 43.86 12.86 -13.24
N PRO A 489 44.47 12.77 -14.43
CA PRO A 489 43.82 12.32 -15.63
C PRO A 489 43.20 10.93 -15.41
N ALA A 490 41.91 10.76 -15.82
CA ALA A 490 41.16 9.53 -15.65
C ALA A 490 40.56 9.04 -16.97
N VAL A 491 40.63 7.74 -17.19
CA VAL A 491 39.93 7.02 -18.27
C VAL A 491 39.31 5.77 -17.65
N LEU A 492 38.02 5.60 -17.83
CA LEU A 492 37.21 4.47 -17.32
C LEU A 492 36.45 3.89 -18.51
N GLN A 493 36.95 2.79 -19.04
CA GLN A 493 36.36 2.09 -20.17
C GLN A 493 36.09 0.65 -19.72
N ALA A 494 34.84 0.22 -19.83
CA ALA A 494 34.47 -1.16 -19.55
C ALA A 494 33.30 -1.58 -20.45
N LYS A 495 33.39 -2.80 -20.97
CA LYS A 495 32.29 -3.45 -21.64
C LYS A 495 32.11 -4.86 -21.11
N ALA A 496 30.98 -5.11 -20.52
CA ALA A 496 30.66 -6.37 -19.87
C ALA A 496 29.21 -6.76 -20.19
N ASP A 497 29.02 -8.04 -20.39
CA ASP A 497 27.69 -8.66 -20.45
C ASP A 497 27.70 -9.97 -19.66
N GLY A 498 26.57 -10.25 -19.02
CA GLY A 498 26.49 -11.49 -18.25
C GLY A 498 25.08 -11.80 -17.76
N ARG A 499 24.83 -13.09 -17.61
CA ARG A 499 23.60 -13.63 -17.06
C ARG A 499 23.91 -14.94 -16.35
N ASP A 500 23.38 -15.14 -15.16
CA ASP A 500 23.55 -16.32 -14.35
C ASP A 500 25.04 -16.64 -14.11
N GLN A 501 25.53 -17.74 -14.67
CA GLN A 501 26.92 -18.16 -14.60
C GLN A 501 27.71 -17.88 -15.90
N GLN A 502 27.12 -17.11 -16.82
CA GLN A 502 27.75 -16.75 -18.09
C GLN A 502 28.09 -15.27 -18.11
N TRP A 503 29.37 -14.95 -18.12
CA TRP A 503 29.85 -13.58 -18.07
C TRP A 503 30.93 -13.34 -19.11
N THR A 504 30.92 -12.19 -19.72
CA THR A 504 31.94 -11.73 -20.66
C THR A 504 32.31 -10.30 -20.31
N VAL A 505 33.58 -10.07 -20.03
CA VAL A 505 34.19 -8.74 -19.96
C VAL A 505 35.05 -8.60 -21.22
N SER A 506 34.48 -8.00 -22.27
CA SER A 506 35.20 -7.87 -23.56
C SER A 506 36.28 -6.83 -23.50
N SER A 507 36.17 -5.83 -22.63
CA SER A 507 37.20 -4.84 -22.38
C SER A 507 37.09 -4.25 -20.98
N LEU A 508 38.22 -4.06 -20.30
CA LEU A 508 38.38 -3.27 -19.10
C LEU A 508 39.67 -2.45 -19.26
N ASN A 509 39.56 -1.14 -19.16
CA ASN A 509 40.73 -0.24 -19.20
C ASN A 509 40.47 0.92 -18.24
N ILE A 510 41.10 0.88 -17.10
CA ILE A 510 41.03 1.92 -16.07
C ILE A 510 42.36 2.58 -15.99
N ARG A 511 42.43 3.88 -16.14
CA ARG A 511 43.63 4.72 -15.91
C ARG A 511 43.26 5.81 -14.91
N LEU A 512 44.16 6.02 -13.97
CA LEU A 512 44.10 7.16 -13.06
C LEU A 512 45.51 7.68 -12.78
N GLY A 513 45.84 8.81 -13.36
CA GLY A 513 47.20 9.30 -13.42
C GLY A 513 48.10 8.33 -14.17
N ASP A 514 49.17 7.89 -13.50
CA ASP A 514 50.13 6.93 -14.07
C ASP A 514 49.67 5.46 -13.90
N ASN A 515 48.63 5.22 -13.11
CA ASN A 515 48.15 3.88 -12.80
C ASN A 515 47.23 3.34 -13.90
N ARG A 516 47.40 2.06 -14.18
CA ARG A 516 46.62 1.36 -15.22
C ARG A 516 46.22 -0.02 -14.78
N ILE A 517 44.93 -0.35 -15.01
CA ILE A 517 44.35 -1.67 -14.86
C ILE A 517 43.71 -2.02 -16.20
N GLN A 518 44.07 -3.17 -16.77
CA GLN A 518 43.52 -3.65 -18.03
C GLN A 518 43.19 -5.12 -17.92
N GLY A 519 42.11 -5.51 -18.58
CA GLY A 519 41.73 -6.91 -18.57
C GLY A 519 40.61 -7.25 -19.56
N THR A 520 40.50 -8.53 -19.76
CA THR A 520 39.36 -9.19 -20.47
C THR A 520 39.07 -10.50 -19.76
N GLY A 521 37.85 -10.99 -19.92
CA GLY A 521 37.53 -12.29 -19.35
C GLY A 521 36.20 -12.82 -19.84
N SER A 522 36.06 -14.12 -19.77
CA SER A 522 34.79 -14.77 -20.06
C SER A 522 34.61 -15.99 -19.14
N LEU A 523 33.39 -16.17 -18.70
CA LEU A 523 32.93 -17.33 -17.99
C LEU A 523 31.70 -17.83 -18.70
N GLN A 524 31.81 -18.96 -19.35
CA GLN A 524 30.71 -19.68 -20.00
C GLN A 524 30.77 -21.14 -19.53
N GLN A 525 31.00 -22.08 -20.42
CA GLN A 525 31.37 -23.44 -20.02
C GLN A 525 32.82 -23.50 -19.47
N ARG A 526 33.65 -22.54 -19.89
CA ARG A 526 35.04 -22.39 -19.46
C ARG A 526 35.29 -20.97 -18.97
N LEU A 527 36.11 -20.88 -17.94
CA LEU A 527 36.69 -19.64 -17.46
C LEU A 527 37.91 -19.30 -18.31
N ASN A 528 37.98 -18.10 -18.80
CA ASN A 528 39.17 -17.53 -19.44
C ASN A 528 39.25 -16.05 -19.08
N GLY A 529 40.39 -15.59 -18.62
CA GLY A 529 40.52 -14.17 -18.23
C GLY A 529 41.96 -13.76 -18.03
N GLN A 530 42.22 -12.50 -18.29
CA GLN A 530 43.50 -11.87 -18.06
C GLN A 530 43.26 -10.49 -17.42
N LEU A 531 44.06 -10.19 -16.37
CA LEU A 531 44.08 -8.88 -15.75
C LEU A 531 45.53 -8.45 -15.55
N ASP A 532 45.89 -7.30 -16.12
CA ASP A 532 47.18 -6.67 -15.99
C ASP A 532 47.05 -5.43 -15.10
N LEU A 533 47.91 -5.33 -14.08
CA LEU A 533 48.01 -4.23 -13.14
C LEU A 533 49.36 -3.55 -13.34
N ASP A 534 49.39 -2.25 -13.60
CA ASP A 534 50.56 -1.40 -13.61
C ASP A 534 50.24 -0.14 -12.79
N LEU A 535 50.59 -0.16 -11.52
CA LEU A 535 50.21 0.82 -10.52
C LEU A 535 51.46 1.47 -9.91
N PRO A 536 52.17 2.32 -10.66
CA PRO A 536 53.45 2.91 -10.20
C PRO A 536 53.28 3.96 -9.09
N ARG A 537 52.04 4.47 -8.88
CA ARG A 537 51.75 5.50 -7.87
C ARG A 537 50.45 5.27 -7.20
N LEU A 538 50.43 4.37 -6.20
CA LEU A 538 49.19 3.99 -5.49
C LEU A 538 48.53 5.17 -4.80
N GLY A 539 49.23 6.21 -4.37
CA GLY A 539 48.67 7.42 -3.78
C GLY A 539 47.76 8.23 -4.70
N GLN A 540 47.87 8.05 -6.02
CA GLN A 540 46.90 8.63 -6.97
C GLN A 540 45.55 7.91 -6.94
N LEU A 541 45.55 6.60 -6.62
CA LEU A 541 44.31 5.79 -6.48
C LEU A 541 43.66 6.05 -5.12
N TRP A 542 44.46 6.07 -4.06
CA TRP A 542 43.99 6.30 -2.70
C TRP A 542 45.01 7.10 -1.87
N PRO A 543 44.66 8.27 -1.32
CA PRO A 543 45.64 9.18 -0.69
C PRO A 543 46.44 8.59 0.47
N ARG A 544 45.88 7.58 1.17
CA ARG A 544 46.53 6.92 2.31
C ARG A 544 47.43 5.74 1.91
N LEU A 545 47.46 5.39 0.63
CA LEU A 545 48.23 4.26 0.10
C LEU A 545 49.44 4.78 -0.65
N GLN A 546 50.60 4.26 -0.34
CA GLN A 546 51.86 4.63 -1.00
C GLN A 546 52.55 3.42 -1.62
N GLY A 547 53.45 3.69 -2.54
CA GLY A 547 54.23 2.66 -3.23
C GLY A 547 53.72 2.34 -4.62
N GLN A 548 54.19 1.23 -5.13
CA GLN A 548 53.85 0.75 -6.47
C GLN A 548 53.51 -0.75 -6.45
N VAL A 549 52.64 -1.16 -7.35
CA VAL A 549 52.26 -2.57 -7.57
C VAL A 549 52.21 -2.84 -9.06
N LYS A 550 52.82 -3.94 -9.47
CA LYS A 550 52.72 -4.48 -10.82
C LYS A 550 52.32 -5.94 -10.73
N GLY A 551 51.42 -6.36 -11.58
CA GLY A 551 50.96 -7.72 -11.51
C GLY A 551 50.18 -8.20 -12.72
N ARG A 552 50.02 -9.51 -12.80
CA ARG A 552 49.23 -10.18 -13.81
C ARG A 552 48.48 -11.35 -13.19
N LEU A 553 47.25 -11.44 -13.56
CA LEU A 553 46.36 -12.58 -13.25
C LEU A 553 45.91 -13.20 -14.57
N ASP A 554 46.14 -14.48 -14.74
CA ASP A 554 45.62 -15.29 -15.82
C ASP A 554 44.66 -16.36 -15.22
N LEU A 555 43.47 -16.48 -15.77
CA LEU A 555 42.43 -17.43 -15.35
C LEU A 555 42.09 -18.37 -16.49
N ALA A 556 41.82 -19.63 -16.17
CA ALA A 556 41.47 -20.67 -17.13
C ALA A 556 40.63 -21.80 -16.44
N GLY A 557 40.20 -22.79 -17.21
CA GLY A 557 39.53 -23.98 -16.66
C GLY A 557 38.02 -23.91 -16.72
N THR A 558 37.35 -24.45 -15.70
CA THR A 558 35.88 -24.40 -15.51
C THR A 558 35.56 -23.90 -14.10
N LEU A 559 34.32 -23.61 -13.78
CA LEU A 559 33.89 -23.26 -12.42
C LEU A 559 34.18 -24.38 -11.42
N GLN A 560 34.07 -25.65 -11.84
CA GLN A 560 34.32 -26.83 -11.00
C GLN A 560 35.82 -27.09 -10.85
N THR A 561 36.60 -26.78 -11.86
CA THR A 561 38.04 -26.99 -11.90
C THR A 561 38.74 -25.71 -12.39
N PRO A 562 38.71 -24.63 -11.61
CA PRO A 562 39.38 -23.38 -11.98
C PRO A 562 40.88 -23.58 -12.01
N GLN A 563 41.50 -22.87 -12.93
CA GLN A 563 42.95 -22.79 -13.07
C GLN A 563 43.36 -21.34 -13.09
N GLY A 564 44.56 -21.03 -12.65
CA GLY A 564 45.02 -19.65 -12.73
C GLY A 564 46.45 -19.48 -12.28
N GLN A 565 47.01 -18.34 -12.67
CA GLN A 565 48.30 -17.85 -12.24
C GLN A 565 48.20 -16.40 -11.85
N LEU A 566 48.74 -16.05 -10.68
CA LEU A 566 48.81 -14.68 -10.19
C LEU A 566 50.30 -14.39 -9.90
N ALA A 567 50.79 -13.31 -10.44
CA ALA A 567 52.09 -12.75 -10.10
C ALA A 567 51.92 -11.29 -9.73
N LEU A 568 52.32 -10.92 -8.52
CA LEU A 568 52.30 -9.54 -8.02
C LEU A 568 53.66 -9.15 -7.52
N GLN A 569 54.10 -7.96 -7.85
CA GLN A 569 55.31 -7.32 -7.33
C GLN A 569 54.92 -5.95 -6.76
N GLY A 570 55.30 -5.68 -5.53
CA GLY A 570 55.10 -4.40 -4.88
C GLY A 570 56.41 -3.84 -4.34
N SER A 571 56.54 -2.54 -4.33
CA SER A 571 57.68 -1.90 -3.67
C SER A 571 57.26 -0.61 -2.97
N GLN A 572 57.95 -0.31 -1.87
CA GLN A 572 57.70 0.86 -1.02
C GLN A 572 56.22 1.03 -0.63
N LEU A 573 55.60 -0.08 -0.36
CA LEU A 573 54.17 -0.08 0.03
C LEU A 573 54.04 0.49 1.44
N ALA A 574 53.11 1.43 1.61
CA ALA A 574 52.77 1.94 2.93
C ALA A 574 51.24 2.21 3.01
N LEU A 575 50.67 1.91 4.16
CA LEU A 575 49.28 2.21 4.54
C LEU A 575 49.27 2.69 5.99
N GLN A 576 49.03 3.97 6.19
CA GLN A 576 49.19 4.62 7.49
C GLN A 576 50.66 4.41 8.04
N ASP A 577 50.81 3.84 9.24
CA ASP A 577 52.07 3.59 9.89
C ASP A 577 52.70 2.24 9.50
N ASN A 578 52.03 1.43 8.69
CA ASN A 578 52.54 0.14 8.26
C ASN A 578 53.28 0.27 6.93
N ARG A 579 54.46 -0.32 6.84
CA ARG A 579 55.34 -0.24 5.65
C ARG A 579 55.80 -1.64 5.23
N LEU A 580 56.02 -1.79 3.92
CA LEU A 580 56.57 -2.97 3.33
C LEU A 580 57.53 -2.55 2.18
N GLN A 581 58.81 -2.77 2.35
CA GLN A 581 59.79 -2.34 1.36
C GLN A 581 59.61 -3.02 0.01
N SER A 582 59.40 -4.34 0.01
CA SER A 582 59.09 -5.08 -1.20
C SER A 582 58.18 -6.27 -0.93
N LEU A 583 57.34 -6.56 -1.91
CA LEU A 583 56.45 -7.72 -1.96
C LEU A 583 56.65 -8.46 -3.28
N ALA A 584 56.85 -9.75 -3.22
CA ALA A 584 56.71 -10.66 -4.35
C ALA A 584 55.69 -11.76 -3.99
N LEU A 585 54.67 -11.89 -4.76
CA LEU A 585 53.65 -12.92 -4.58
C LEU A 585 53.45 -13.65 -5.89
N THR A 586 53.53 -14.95 -5.86
CA THR A 586 53.14 -15.84 -6.95
C THR A 586 52.16 -16.88 -6.42
N ALA A 587 51.06 -17.06 -7.13
CA ALA A 587 50.10 -18.12 -6.84
C ALA A 587 49.75 -18.84 -8.14
N ARG A 588 49.60 -20.15 -8.07
CA ARG A 588 49.21 -20.98 -9.19
C ARG A 588 48.21 -22.04 -8.73
N LEU A 589 47.21 -22.27 -9.55
CA LEU A 589 46.27 -23.38 -9.38
C LEU A 589 46.24 -24.16 -10.71
N ASP A 590 46.66 -25.43 -10.65
CA ASP A 590 46.73 -26.27 -11.83
C ASP A 590 45.44 -27.04 -12.11
N GLN A 591 45.39 -27.78 -13.24
CA GLN A 591 44.26 -28.58 -13.64
C GLN A 591 43.92 -29.71 -12.65
N ALA A 592 44.91 -30.21 -11.91
CA ALA A 592 44.70 -31.22 -10.86
C ALA A 592 44.28 -30.59 -9.52
N GLN A 593 43.88 -29.31 -9.53
CA GLN A 593 43.47 -28.53 -8.35
C GLN A 593 44.54 -28.45 -7.27
N ARG A 594 45.84 -28.52 -7.68
CA ARG A 594 46.95 -28.25 -6.79
C ARG A 594 47.30 -26.80 -6.82
N ALA A 595 47.27 -26.17 -5.64
CA ALA A 595 47.69 -24.83 -5.43
C ALA A 595 49.17 -24.73 -5.03
N ALA A 596 49.83 -23.75 -5.51
CA ALA A 596 51.16 -23.32 -5.02
C ALA A 596 51.09 -21.82 -4.76
N LEU A 597 51.56 -21.38 -3.60
CA LEU A 597 51.62 -20.00 -3.16
C LEU A 597 53.02 -19.69 -2.64
N ASN A 598 53.65 -18.67 -3.18
CA ASN A 598 54.89 -18.10 -2.65
C ASN A 598 54.69 -16.61 -2.36
N VAL A 599 54.96 -16.20 -1.13
CA VAL A 599 54.92 -14.81 -0.73
C VAL A 599 56.27 -14.45 -0.09
N LYS A 600 56.87 -13.39 -0.57
CA LYS A 600 58.07 -12.81 0.02
C LYS A 600 57.82 -11.33 0.30
N GLY A 601 57.76 -10.96 1.58
CA GLY A 601 57.68 -9.58 2.05
C GLY A 601 59.01 -9.19 2.72
N VAL A 602 59.62 -8.13 2.29
CA VAL A 602 60.89 -7.64 2.85
C VAL A 602 60.69 -6.26 3.44
N GLY A 603 61.31 -6.02 4.60
CA GLY A 603 61.24 -4.74 5.29
C GLY A 603 59.82 -4.43 5.82
N ILE A 604 59.21 -5.44 6.43
CA ILE A 604 57.89 -5.28 7.06
C ILE A 604 58.03 -4.48 8.34
N GLN A 605 57.25 -3.43 8.48
CA GLN A 605 57.19 -2.57 9.65
C GLN A 605 55.71 -2.36 10.02
N ALA A 606 55.33 -2.64 11.25
CA ALA A 606 53.99 -2.42 11.81
C ALA A 606 54.09 -1.35 12.90
N GLY A 607 53.66 -0.12 12.60
CA GLY A 607 53.93 1.05 13.41
C GLY A 607 55.45 1.22 13.59
N ASP A 608 55.91 1.32 14.84
CA ASP A 608 57.34 1.44 15.18
C ASP A 608 58.06 0.08 15.25
N THR A 609 57.38 -1.02 15.03
CA THR A 609 57.92 -2.37 15.19
C THR A 609 58.43 -2.93 13.85
N ALA A 610 59.76 -3.15 13.75
CA ALA A 610 60.34 -3.80 12.60
C ALA A 610 60.16 -5.32 12.68
N LEU A 611 59.37 -5.89 11.77
CA LEU A 611 59.08 -7.32 11.66
C LEU A 611 60.05 -8.05 10.70
N GLY A 612 60.74 -7.31 9.86
CA GLY A 612 61.77 -7.85 8.97
C GLY A 612 61.26 -8.50 7.69
N THR A 613 61.65 -9.74 7.42
CA THR A 613 61.32 -10.47 6.20
C THR A 613 60.37 -11.62 6.48
N LEU A 614 59.26 -11.71 5.74
CA LEU A 614 58.32 -12.80 5.77
C LEU A 614 58.44 -13.62 4.49
N LEU A 615 58.56 -14.92 4.63
CA LEU A 615 58.43 -15.89 3.56
C LEU A 615 57.25 -16.80 3.88
N VAL A 616 56.36 -16.98 2.91
CA VAL A 616 55.26 -17.97 2.99
C VAL A 616 55.35 -18.85 1.77
N ASP A 617 55.45 -20.15 1.99
CA ASP A 617 55.39 -21.19 0.97
C ASP A 617 54.25 -22.11 1.28
N GLY A 618 53.26 -22.14 0.40
CA GLY A 618 52.07 -22.96 0.51
C GLY A 618 51.89 -23.85 -0.71
N GLN A 619 51.62 -25.13 -0.48
CA GLN A 619 51.30 -26.04 -1.58
C GLN A 619 50.28 -27.11 -1.17
N GLY A 620 49.57 -27.65 -2.16
CA GLY A 620 48.62 -28.72 -1.92
C GLY A 620 47.31 -28.59 -2.62
N THR A 621 46.31 -29.34 -2.17
CA THR A 621 44.91 -29.28 -2.62
C THR A 621 44.03 -28.76 -1.50
N LEU A 622 42.75 -28.48 -1.76
CA LEU A 622 41.81 -28.09 -0.71
C LEU A 622 41.82 -29.03 0.50
N LYS A 623 41.98 -30.34 0.26
CA LYS A 623 41.91 -31.40 1.30
C LYS A 623 43.27 -31.71 1.95
N ALA A 624 44.35 -31.33 1.32
CA ALA A 624 45.72 -31.59 1.82
C ALA A 624 46.61 -30.45 1.48
N GLN A 625 46.90 -29.63 2.44
CA GLN A 625 47.69 -28.40 2.33
C GLN A 625 48.91 -28.48 3.23
N GLN A 626 50.02 -27.96 2.73
CA GLN A 626 51.22 -27.70 3.50
C GLN A 626 51.55 -26.23 3.38
N VAL A 627 51.74 -25.57 4.50
CA VAL A 627 52.12 -24.14 4.55
C VAL A 627 53.33 -23.97 5.48
N LYS A 628 54.37 -23.35 4.96
CA LYS A 628 55.52 -22.95 5.72
C LYS A 628 55.52 -21.42 5.79
N LEU A 629 55.72 -20.90 6.99
CA LEU A 629 55.90 -19.48 7.23
C LEU A 629 57.21 -19.26 7.98
N ASP A 630 58.02 -18.39 7.46
CA ASP A 630 59.29 -17.98 8.06
C ASP A 630 59.32 -16.45 8.16
N LEU A 631 59.39 -15.93 9.38
CA LEU A 631 59.52 -14.51 9.67
C LEU A 631 60.88 -14.28 10.31
N GLN A 632 61.71 -13.45 9.69
CA GLN A 632 63.05 -13.07 10.14
C GLN A 632 63.10 -11.59 10.49
N GLY A 633 62.83 -11.25 11.74
CA GLY A 633 62.88 -9.89 12.25
C GLY A 633 63.94 -9.67 13.34
N PRO A 634 64.25 -8.43 13.68
CA PRO A 634 65.23 -8.10 14.74
C PRO A 634 64.65 -8.47 16.13
N LEU A 635 63.37 -8.34 16.37
CA LEU A 635 62.69 -8.60 17.65
C LEU A 635 62.03 -9.98 17.72
N LEU A 636 61.65 -10.52 16.57
CA LEU A 636 60.94 -11.77 16.47
C LEU A 636 61.42 -12.57 15.27
N LYS A 637 61.81 -13.81 15.51
CA LYS A 637 61.97 -14.82 14.46
C LYS A 637 60.96 -15.92 14.70
N LEU A 638 60.20 -16.28 13.66
CA LEU A 638 59.14 -17.30 13.73
C LEU A 638 59.26 -18.20 12.52
N ALA A 639 59.36 -19.50 12.74
CA ALA A 639 59.28 -20.49 11.68
C ALA A 639 58.22 -21.53 12.07
N ILE A 640 57.20 -21.68 11.26
CA ILE A 640 56.11 -22.62 11.47
C ILE A 640 55.84 -23.42 10.21
N ALA A 641 55.43 -24.67 10.41
CA ALA A 641 54.90 -25.50 9.33
C ALA A 641 53.56 -26.08 9.75
N LEU A 642 52.61 -25.91 8.87
CA LEU A 642 51.23 -26.36 9.03
C LEU A 642 50.89 -27.41 7.96
N ASP A 643 50.30 -28.54 8.37
CA ASP A 643 49.73 -29.55 7.50
C ASP A 643 48.25 -29.66 7.80
N GLY A 644 47.36 -29.59 6.81
CA GLY A 644 45.92 -29.68 7.04
C GLY A 644 45.12 -29.63 5.75
N GLY A 645 43.82 -29.46 5.90
CA GLY A 645 42.92 -29.35 4.77
C GLY A 645 41.59 -28.71 5.16
N LEU A 646 40.86 -28.27 4.16
CA LEU A 646 39.51 -27.69 4.30
C LEU A 646 38.49 -28.79 4.08
N ASP A 647 37.58 -28.98 5.02
CA ASP A 647 36.44 -29.88 4.91
C ASP A 647 35.18 -29.18 5.40
N LYS A 648 34.16 -29.04 4.51
CA LYS A 648 32.87 -28.39 4.80
C LYS A 648 33.01 -27.01 5.47
N GLY A 649 33.96 -26.19 5.01
CA GLY A 649 34.21 -24.84 5.54
C GLY A 649 35.12 -24.80 6.79
N ASN A 650 35.37 -25.92 7.43
CA ASN A 650 36.31 -26.01 8.57
C ASN A 650 37.70 -26.38 8.08
N TRP A 651 38.73 -25.67 8.54
CA TRP A 651 40.10 -26.08 8.32
C TRP A 651 40.57 -26.96 9.49
N ARG A 652 41.00 -28.16 9.18
CA ARG A 652 41.54 -29.12 10.16
C ARG A 652 42.97 -29.51 9.82
N GLY A 653 43.81 -29.43 10.80
CA GLY A 653 45.21 -29.76 10.58
C GLY A 653 46.04 -29.81 11.86
N ARG A 654 47.34 -29.68 11.67
CA ARG A 654 48.29 -29.66 12.77
C ARG A 654 49.38 -28.62 12.50
N LEU A 655 49.88 -28.00 13.56
CA LEU A 655 51.12 -27.33 13.56
C LEU A 655 52.23 -28.43 13.63
N ALA A 656 52.86 -28.74 12.50
CA ALA A 656 53.81 -29.82 12.35
C ALA A 656 55.15 -29.49 13.02
N SER A 657 55.57 -28.24 12.91
CA SER A 657 56.75 -27.72 13.60
C SER A 657 56.55 -26.22 13.88
N GLY A 658 57.20 -25.73 14.94
CA GLY A 658 57.17 -24.34 15.31
C GLY A 658 58.41 -23.96 16.12
N THR A 659 59.04 -22.87 15.72
CA THR A 659 60.09 -22.23 16.49
C THR A 659 59.81 -20.75 16.58
N VAL A 660 60.00 -20.18 17.78
CA VAL A 660 59.85 -18.74 18.03
C VAL A 660 61.10 -18.29 18.78
N GLN A 661 61.70 -17.23 18.32
CA GLN A 661 62.80 -16.58 19.01
C GLN A 661 62.46 -15.11 19.26
N SER A 662 62.44 -14.68 20.50
CA SER A 662 62.18 -13.30 20.89
C SER A 662 62.83 -12.99 22.23
N GLY A 663 63.40 -11.76 22.40
CA GLY A 663 64.01 -11.32 23.64
C GLY A 663 65.13 -12.20 24.16
N GLY A 664 65.89 -12.86 23.27
CA GLY A 664 66.98 -13.79 23.63
C GLY A 664 66.52 -15.19 24.03
N GLN A 665 65.21 -15.43 24.03
CA GLN A 665 64.62 -16.74 24.34
C GLN A 665 64.19 -17.49 23.06
N ASN A 666 64.36 -18.82 23.12
CA ASN A 666 64.01 -19.74 22.03
C ASN A 666 62.97 -20.73 22.51
N TRP A 667 61.84 -20.74 21.85
CA TRP A 667 60.79 -21.73 22.05
C TRP A 667 60.68 -22.64 20.83
N ARG A 668 60.56 -23.93 21.06
CA ARG A 668 60.40 -24.91 20.02
C ARG A 668 59.25 -25.82 20.37
N LEU A 669 58.36 -26.04 19.40
CA LEU A 669 57.29 -27.05 19.53
C LEU A 669 57.90 -28.41 19.72
N GLN A 670 57.60 -29.10 20.81
CA GLN A 670 58.14 -30.41 21.13
C GLN A 670 57.39 -31.53 20.40
N GLN A 671 56.09 -31.37 20.25
CA GLN A 671 55.23 -32.35 19.52
C GLN A 671 54.23 -31.57 18.66
N PRO A 672 53.80 -32.14 17.51
CA PRO A 672 52.79 -31.53 16.66
C PRO A 672 51.49 -31.25 17.40
N ALA A 673 50.96 -30.05 17.28
CA ALA A 673 49.73 -29.58 17.91
C ALA A 673 48.56 -29.59 16.89
N LYS A 674 47.42 -30.13 17.28
CA LYS A 674 46.22 -30.09 16.44
C LYS A 674 45.67 -28.65 16.42
N ILE A 675 45.24 -28.23 15.26
CA ILE A 675 44.59 -26.94 15.05
C ILE A 675 43.33 -27.17 14.23
N GLU A 676 42.25 -26.62 14.68
CA GLU A 676 40.99 -26.59 13.94
C GLU A 676 40.45 -25.17 13.90
N ARG A 677 40.15 -24.66 12.71
CA ARG A 677 39.46 -23.39 12.52
C ARG A 677 38.09 -23.65 11.96
N LEU A 678 37.05 -23.30 12.69
CA LEU A 678 35.67 -23.46 12.30
C LEU A 678 35.27 -22.43 11.22
N ALA A 679 34.20 -22.71 10.49
CA ALA A 679 33.65 -21.84 9.44
C ALA A 679 33.27 -20.45 9.99
N ASP A 680 32.88 -20.34 11.26
CA ASP A 680 32.57 -19.09 11.96
C ASP A 680 33.82 -18.30 12.44
N GLY A 681 35.02 -18.78 12.14
CA GLY A 681 36.29 -18.11 12.45
C GLY A 681 36.93 -18.45 13.79
N ARG A 682 36.27 -19.26 14.65
CA ARG A 682 36.85 -19.75 15.92
C ARG A 682 38.00 -20.73 15.64
N LEU A 683 39.06 -20.63 16.45
CA LEU A 683 40.24 -21.52 16.44
C LEU A 683 40.12 -22.57 17.53
#